data_5cb870bb6d1bb898061449319d598626
#
_entry.id   5cb870bb6d1bb898061449319d598626
#
_cell.length_a   1.000
_cell.length_b   1.000
_cell.length_c   1.000
_cell.angle_alpha   90.00
_cell.angle_beta   90.00
_cell.angle_gamma   90.00
#
_symmetry.space_group_name_H-M   'P 1'
#
loop_
_entity.id
_entity.type
_entity.pdbx_description
1 polymer ?
#
loop_
_entity_poly.entity_id
_entity_poly.type
_entity_poly.pdbx_seq_one_letter_code
_entity_poly.pdbx_strand_id
1 'polypeptide(L)'
;MNFLEKIAEVVGQANVTSSVVDCLAYSRDMSIHAAVPHAVVFVTTTEQVSKILALANEEKIPVVARGTGSSVTGAVLPVKGGVILDFTRMNAVKEINKSDGYVVVEPGVICNALNAKLAPTQFFPPDPGSAPIATIGGMISTNASGVRAAKYGTTKDYVKALTVVLPSGVIIQTGDVAPKSSAGYDLTHLFASSEGTLGIITEAILKILPMPEYEAFAKASFPDVNTAGKAVERMFTSGIELATCEILDNMCLDVCRDALKMDIPKDVNCQLFMGIDGPKTAVQDQIKRIDEICKSVGGLENIWSDNPVEKAKLFAARGGLVPAMSRLKPSYRLVPLVEDFGVPISRIPETIAEIQKIGAKYGFPVATFGHIGDGNLHATFIMNPTEKDHWERVRNIALEFIDMTLKHRGTVSAEHGIGMAKAPYIGRQLGNAIDLMKDIKKTIDPNNILNPGKMGFDDAITDIFDENSFARFLEAPEKVQHFSEAVDNEILACIQCGFCRAGCPTFGETALESLNAKGRVSLAFHMLTGNLEPSHELAKRLYQCMLCLNCRSVCPAQVKVSDIIRAARERLVTKGYLPEVFKPALASMIDAANPLLAPPEKRSDSYPAGFRLAKPAKTESILHLGCVTSFQDVKIIPAVIKVLDAAGIDYGVLGDKESCCGYLAYLVGDMDTFGKAMDKYVSCLKEYSPRRLITTCAGCLKTFRDLYPHYGPDAPPLKVVYHDPCDMGRHMGVYEPPRNVIKALPNVELVEFPLNRALAKCCGGGGGMKGYDNELAGDIGYKRLASAIDLGADVLVSACPSCKGSFNQAAAKARKEKKGKIRVMDITELVASRLA
;
A
#
# COMPACT_ATOMS: atom_id res chain seq x y z
N MET A 1 -23.52 32.32 -19.16
CA MET A 1 -22.60 31.14 -19.06
C MET A 1 -22.14 31.05 -17.66
N ASN A 2 -22.28 29.87 -17.05
CA ASN A 2 -21.77 29.66 -15.70
C ASN A 2 -20.22 29.53 -15.72
N PHE A 3 -19.59 29.57 -14.55
CA PHE A 3 -18.13 29.52 -14.42
C PHE A 3 -17.51 28.29 -15.11
N LEU A 4 -18.12 27.11 -14.95
CA LEU A 4 -17.59 25.86 -15.53
C LEU A 4 -17.72 25.84 -17.06
N GLU A 5 -18.76 26.45 -17.60
CA GLU A 5 -18.92 26.62 -19.06
C GLU A 5 -17.81 27.51 -19.63
N LYS A 6 -17.50 28.65 -18.97
CA LYS A 6 -16.38 29.52 -19.37
C LYS A 6 -15.03 28.77 -19.30
N ILE A 7 -14.79 27.96 -18.26
CA ILE A 7 -13.58 27.14 -18.17
C ILE A 7 -13.54 26.10 -19.29
N ALA A 8 -14.66 25.46 -19.59
CA ALA A 8 -14.74 24.46 -20.65
C ALA A 8 -14.42 25.06 -22.06
N GLU A 9 -14.68 26.35 -22.29
CA GLU A 9 -14.24 27.04 -23.50
C GLU A 9 -12.71 27.21 -23.55
N VAL A 10 -12.07 27.38 -22.37
CA VAL A 10 -10.61 27.55 -22.28
C VAL A 10 -9.86 26.24 -22.48
N VAL A 11 -10.31 25.15 -21.83
CA VAL A 11 -9.55 23.88 -21.80
C VAL A 11 -10.18 22.80 -22.70
N GLY A 12 -11.40 22.99 -23.19
CA GLY A 12 -12.21 21.97 -23.86
C GLY A 12 -13.07 21.17 -22.88
N GLN A 13 -14.32 20.85 -23.26
CA GLN A 13 -15.30 20.15 -22.43
C GLN A 13 -14.80 18.83 -21.84
N ALA A 14 -13.98 18.07 -22.59
CA ALA A 14 -13.40 16.80 -22.15
C ALA A 14 -12.37 16.94 -21.00
N ASN A 15 -11.92 18.15 -20.72
CA ASN A 15 -10.95 18.48 -19.69
C ASN A 15 -11.57 19.06 -18.43
N VAL A 16 -12.90 19.04 -18.29
CA VAL A 16 -13.64 19.47 -17.11
C VAL A 16 -14.57 18.35 -16.66
N THR A 17 -14.54 18.03 -15.37
CA THR A 17 -15.52 17.14 -14.75
C THR A 17 -16.05 17.75 -13.46
N SER A 18 -17.37 17.76 -13.33
CA SER A 18 -18.11 18.11 -12.12
C SER A 18 -18.92 16.92 -11.60
N SER A 19 -18.64 15.73 -12.12
CA SER A 19 -19.24 14.50 -11.66
C SER A 19 -18.97 14.28 -10.18
N VAL A 20 -20.02 13.98 -9.41
CA VAL A 20 -19.90 13.67 -7.97
C VAL A 20 -18.92 12.52 -7.74
N VAL A 21 -18.98 11.50 -8.59
CA VAL A 21 -18.08 10.32 -8.49
C VAL A 21 -16.62 10.71 -8.72
N ASP A 22 -16.35 11.52 -9.76
CA ASP A 22 -14.99 11.97 -10.02
C ASP A 22 -14.50 12.92 -8.93
N CYS A 23 -15.31 13.88 -8.48
CA CYS A 23 -14.97 14.79 -7.40
C CYS A 23 -14.66 14.07 -6.08
N LEU A 24 -15.43 13.04 -5.72
CA LEU A 24 -15.16 12.22 -4.54
C LEU A 24 -13.84 11.44 -4.65
N ALA A 25 -13.42 11.04 -5.85
CA ALA A 25 -12.10 10.42 -6.02
C ALA A 25 -10.94 11.40 -5.73
N TYR A 26 -11.15 12.70 -5.90
CA TYR A 26 -10.20 13.77 -5.58
C TYR A 26 -10.30 14.30 -4.15
N SER A 27 -11.29 13.87 -3.36
CA SER A 27 -11.58 14.42 -2.02
C SER A 27 -10.54 14.09 -0.95
N ARG A 28 -9.56 13.22 -1.23
CA ARG A 28 -8.59 12.74 -0.24
C ARG A 28 -7.16 12.79 -0.78
N ASP A 29 -6.21 12.96 0.15
CA ASP A 29 -4.78 12.72 -0.03
C ASP A 29 -4.28 11.70 1.01
N MET A 30 -2.99 11.70 1.40
CA MET A 30 -2.49 10.80 2.45
C MET A 30 -2.84 11.25 3.86
N SER A 31 -3.31 12.48 4.04
CA SER A 31 -3.69 13.01 5.37
C SER A 31 -4.97 12.36 5.91
N ILE A 32 -5.34 12.73 7.13
CA ILE A 32 -6.64 12.37 7.73
C ILE A 32 -7.80 13.16 7.15
N HIS A 33 -7.52 14.26 6.43
CA HIS A 33 -8.50 15.23 5.98
C HIS A 33 -9.23 14.80 4.71
N ALA A 34 -10.39 15.40 4.48
CA ALA A 34 -11.15 15.23 3.26
C ALA A 34 -11.89 16.51 2.90
N ALA A 35 -11.87 16.89 1.63
CA ALA A 35 -12.68 17.97 1.09
C ALA A 35 -13.03 17.69 -0.38
N VAL A 36 -14.27 17.91 -0.78
CA VAL A 36 -14.78 17.60 -2.11
C VAL A 36 -14.75 18.85 -2.99
N PRO A 37 -14.07 18.84 -4.15
CA PRO A 37 -14.10 19.96 -5.08
C PRO A 37 -15.48 20.06 -5.76
N HIS A 38 -15.83 21.27 -6.24
CA HIS A 38 -16.98 21.44 -7.11
C HIS A 38 -16.74 20.90 -8.52
N ALA A 39 -15.48 20.96 -8.99
CA ALA A 39 -15.06 20.39 -10.25
C ALA A 39 -13.54 20.15 -10.27
N VAL A 40 -13.12 19.32 -11.23
CA VAL A 40 -11.71 19.10 -11.55
C VAL A 40 -11.46 19.53 -13.00
N VAL A 41 -10.40 20.29 -13.22
CA VAL A 41 -10.01 20.84 -14.50
C VAL A 41 -8.60 20.38 -14.84
N PHE A 42 -8.44 19.72 -15.97
CA PHE A 42 -7.15 19.27 -16.48
C PHE A 42 -6.53 20.36 -17.35
N VAL A 43 -5.36 20.85 -16.94
CA VAL A 43 -4.62 21.89 -17.65
C VAL A 43 -3.42 21.32 -18.38
N THR A 44 -3.05 21.94 -19.50
CA THR A 44 -1.94 21.51 -20.36
C THR A 44 -1.02 22.66 -20.77
N THR A 45 -1.40 23.93 -20.54
CA THR A 45 -0.58 25.08 -20.87
C THR A 45 -0.66 26.19 -19.81
N THR A 46 0.37 27.03 -19.76
CA THR A 46 0.43 28.21 -18.89
C THR A 46 -0.70 29.20 -19.18
N GLU A 47 -1.06 29.38 -20.45
CA GLU A 47 -2.10 30.31 -20.92
C GLU A 47 -3.49 29.85 -20.45
N GLN A 48 -3.75 28.53 -20.40
CA GLN A 48 -4.99 27.98 -19.84
C GLN A 48 -5.09 28.33 -18.34
N VAL A 49 -4.01 28.12 -17.57
CA VAL A 49 -3.97 28.45 -16.16
C VAL A 49 -4.19 29.94 -15.94
N SER A 50 -3.56 30.82 -16.77
CA SER A 50 -3.72 32.26 -16.73
C SER A 50 -5.18 32.70 -16.90
N LYS A 51 -5.84 32.18 -17.95
CA LYS A 51 -7.26 32.50 -18.21
C LYS A 51 -8.18 31.99 -17.10
N ILE A 52 -7.94 30.77 -16.59
CA ILE A 52 -8.74 30.21 -15.51
C ILE A 52 -8.59 31.02 -14.23
N LEU A 53 -7.37 31.41 -13.85
CA LEU A 53 -7.14 32.24 -12.64
C LEU A 53 -7.77 33.62 -12.77
N ALA A 54 -7.69 34.27 -13.94
CA ALA A 54 -8.35 35.54 -14.17
C ALA A 54 -9.88 35.44 -13.97
N LEU A 55 -10.52 34.41 -14.53
CA LEU A 55 -11.95 34.12 -14.35
C LEU A 55 -12.29 33.80 -12.88
N ALA A 56 -11.48 32.98 -12.23
CA ALA A 56 -11.67 32.58 -10.82
C ALA A 56 -11.53 33.79 -9.90
N ASN A 57 -10.62 34.72 -10.19
CA ASN A 57 -10.40 35.93 -9.41
C ASN A 57 -11.57 36.93 -9.58
N GLU A 58 -12.12 37.06 -10.77
CA GLU A 58 -13.29 37.85 -11.05
C GLU A 58 -14.51 37.33 -10.27
N GLU A 59 -14.75 36.01 -10.30
CA GLU A 59 -15.89 35.36 -9.67
C GLU A 59 -15.63 34.94 -8.20
N LYS A 60 -14.42 35.20 -7.68
CA LYS A 60 -13.96 34.84 -6.32
C LYS A 60 -14.11 33.36 -6.01
N ILE A 61 -13.80 32.49 -6.97
CA ILE A 61 -13.90 31.05 -6.82
C ILE A 61 -12.55 30.49 -6.38
N PRO A 62 -12.49 29.69 -5.28
CA PRO A 62 -11.27 29.05 -4.84
C PRO A 62 -10.67 28.11 -5.88
N VAL A 63 -9.35 28.12 -6.00
CA VAL A 63 -8.57 27.27 -6.91
C VAL A 63 -7.47 26.57 -6.13
N VAL A 64 -7.37 25.25 -6.29
CA VAL A 64 -6.33 24.43 -5.68
C VAL A 64 -5.55 23.72 -6.78
N ALA A 65 -4.24 23.96 -6.84
CA ALA A 65 -3.35 23.22 -7.73
C ALA A 65 -3.06 21.83 -7.17
N ARG A 66 -3.12 20.80 -8.02
CA ARG A 66 -2.89 19.40 -7.60
C ARG A 66 -2.07 18.64 -8.64
N GLY A 67 -1.00 18.00 -8.18
CA GLY A 67 -0.32 16.94 -8.90
C GLY A 67 -0.96 15.58 -8.61
N THR A 68 -0.20 14.63 -8.10
CA THR A 68 -0.69 13.27 -7.79
C THR A 68 -1.45 13.15 -6.46
N GLY A 69 -1.51 14.21 -5.65
CA GLY A 69 -2.18 14.18 -4.35
C GLY A 69 -1.50 13.28 -3.34
N SER A 70 -0.17 13.30 -3.28
CA SER A 70 0.65 12.56 -2.31
C SER A 70 0.93 13.33 -1.01
N SER A 71 0.36 14.52 -0.83
CA SER A 71 0.49 15.30 0.40
C SER A 71 -0.02 14.53 1.61
N VAL A 72 0.69 14.63 2.73
CA VAL A 72 0.33 14.04 4.04
C VAL A 72 -0.29 15.05 5.00
N THR A 73 -0.38 16.33 4.57
CA THR A 73 -0.85 17.45 5.40
C THR A 73 -2.17 18.07 4.93
N GLY A 74 -2.83 17.50 3.92
CA GLY A 74 -4.04 18.09 3.35
C GLY A 74 -3.80 19.31 2.47
N ALA A 75 -2.57 19.54 2.01
CA ALA A 75 -2.18 20.74 1.24
C ALA A 75 -2.93 20.88 -0.09
N VAL A 76 -3.40 19.79 -0.69
CA VAL A 76 -4.07 19.76 -2.01
C VAL A 76 -5.58 19.59 -1.93
N LEU A 77 -6.17 19.73 -0.75
CA LEU A 77 -7.61 19.55 -0.53
C LEU A 77 -8.35 20.90 -0.64
N PRO A 78 -9.49 20.98 -1.36
CA PRO A 78 -10.23 22.21 -1.58
C PRO A 78 -11.18 22.51 -0.40
N VAL A 79 -10.65 22.82 0.78
CA VAL A 79 -11.41 22.98 2.03
C VAL A 79 -12.39 24.15 2.05
N LYS A 80 -12.22 25.09 1.14
CA LYS A 80 -13.20 26.17 0.91
C LYS A 80 -14.02 25.96 -0.38
N GLY A 81 -14.11 24.68 -0.85
CA GLY A 81 -14.74 24.36 -2.12
C GLY A 81 -13.92 24.83 -3.33
N GLY A 82 -14.60 25.19 -4.41
CA GLY A 82 -13.96 25.66 -5.63
C GLY A 82 -13.48 24.53 -6.55
N VAL A 83 -12.47 24.79 -7.36
CA VAL A 83 -12.00 23.87 -8.39
C VAL A 83 -10.57 23.39 -8.13
N ILE A 84 -10.31 22.12 -8.46
CA ILE A 84 -8.97 21.58 -8.53
C ILE A 84 -8.44 21.77 -9.97
N LEU A 85 -7.25 22.36 -10.12
CA LEU A 85 -6.47 22.28 -11.36
C LEU A 85 -5.53 21.09 -11.28
N ASP A 86 -5.77 20.08 -12.09
CA ASP A 86 -4.95 18.87 -12.18
C ASP A 86 -3.82 19.06 -13.20
N PHE A 87 -2.58 19.01 -12.73
CA PHE A 87 -1.37 19.22 -13.53
C PHE A 87 -0.76 17.93 -14.09
N THR A 88 -1.38 16.79 -13.90
CA THR A 88 -0.81 15.49 -14.33
C THR A 88 -0.66 15.36 -15.86
N ARG A 89 -1.36 16.19 -16.64
CA ARG A 89 -1.23 16.27 -18.11
C ARG A 89 -0.21 17.31 -18.57
N MET A 90 0.29 18.16 -17.70
CA MET A 90 1.34 19.15 -17.96
C MET A 90 2.67 18.58 -17.46
N ASN A 91 3.25 17.62 -18.20
CA ASN A 91 4.31 16.73 -17.73
C ASN A 91 5.50 16.58 -18.71
N ALA A 92 5.73 17.57 -19.56
CA ALA A 92 6.86 17.56 -20.48
C ALA A 92 8.18 17.93 -19.78
N VAL A 93 9.25 17.22 -20.12
CA VAL A 93 10.63 17.67 -19.93
C VAL A 93 11.00 18.40 -21.22
N LYS A 94 11.06 19.74 -21.17
CA LYS A 94 11.18 20.62 -22.34
C LYS A 94 12.61 20.73 -22.84
N GLU A 95 13.56 20.81 -21.90
CA GLU A 95 14.99 20.95 -22.22
C GLU A 95 15.84 20.23 -21.16
N ILE A 96 16.95 19.62 -21.59
CA ILE A 96 18.02 19.12 -20.71
C ILE A 96 19.32 19.74 -21.19
N ASN A 97 19.85 20.70 -20.43
CA ASN A 97 21.13 21.37 -20.71
C ASN A 97 22.22 20.81 -19.79
N LYS A 98 22.94 19.83 -20.31
CA LYS A 98 24.03 19.16 -19.56
C LYS A 98 25.24 20.04 -19.33
N SER A 99 25.50 20.97 -20.25
CA SER A 99 26.66 21.85 -20.17
C SER A 99 26.56 22.89 -19.07
N ASP A 100 25.36 23.45 -18.90
CA ASP A 100 25.05 24.43 -17.87
C ASP A 100 24.40 23.83 -16.62
N GLY A 101 24.18 22.51 -16.61
CA GLY A 101 23.71 21.77 -15.46
C GLY A 101 22.27 22.12 -15.03
N TYR A 102 21.36 22.30 -16.00
CA TYR A 102 19.95 22.55 -15.69
C TYR A 102 18.98 21.75 -16.59
N VAL A 103 17.74 21.66 -16.15
CA VAL A 103 16.63 21.08 -16.89
C VAL A 103 15.39 21.98 -16.80
N VAL A 104 14.64 22.12 -17.91
CA VAL A 104 13.35 22.82 -17.96
C VAL A 104 12.23 21.82 -17.98
N VAL A 105 11.33 21.91 -17.00
CA VAL A 105 10.27 20.94 -16.78
C VAL A 105 8.92 21.57 -16.50
N GLU A 106 7.85 20.91 -16.90
CA GLU A 106 6.50 21.23 -16.49
C GLU A 106 6.19 20.65 -15.11
N PRO A 107 5.25 21.23 -14.33
CA PRO A 107 5.03 20.87 -12.93
C PRO A 107 4.52 19.45 -12.70
N GLY A 108 3.87 18.83 -13.69
CA GLY A 108 3.35 17.47 -13.61
C GLY A 108 4.39 16.37 -13.85
N VAL A 109 5.65 16.71 -14.18
CA VAL A 109 6.72 15.72 -14.34
C VAL A 109 6.95 14.99 -13.03
N ILE A 110 7.00 13.65 -13.09
CA ILE A 110 7.29 12.80 -11.92
C ILE A 110 8.79 12.77 -11.65
N CYS A 111 9.20 12.90 -10.40
CA CYS A 111 10.61 12.97 -9.97
C CYS A 111 11.44 11.79 -10.51
N ASN A 112 11.00 10.54 -10.29
CA ASN A 112 11.72 9.36 -10.79
C ASN A 112 11.73 9.28 -12.32
N ALA A 113 10.69 9.76 -13.00
CA ALA A 113 10.67 9.82 -14.45
C ALA A 113 11.65 10.85 -15.00
N LEU A 114 11.84 11.99 -14.31
CA LEU A 114 12.88 12.94 -14.60
C LEU A 114 14.27 12.30 -14.46
N ASN A 115 14.54 11.69 -13.30
CA ASN A 115 15.83 11.03 -13.06
C ASN A 115 16.13 9.91 -14.05
N ALA A 116 15.13 9.15 -14.49
CA ALA A 116 15.30 8.15 -15.55
C ALA A 116 15.74 8.76 -16.90
N LYS A 117 15.29 9.99 -17.21
CA LYS A 117 15.72 10.70 -18.44
C LYS A 117 17.10 11.33 -18.30
N LEU A 118 17.53 11.71 -17.09
CA LEU A 118 18.85 12.28 -16.81
C LEU A 118 19.96 11.22 -16.74
N ALA A 119 19.62 10.01 -16.31
CA ALA A 119 20.56 8.89 -16.20
C ALA A 119 21.19 8.53 -17.57
N PRO A 120 22.41 7.95 -17.59
CA PRO A 120 23.26 7.62 -16.45
C PRO A 120 24.24 8.75 -16.08
N THR A 121 24.17 9.91 -16.70
CA THR A 121 25.22 10.95 -16.57
C THR A 121 24.92 12.01 -15.54
N GLN A 122 23.63 12.26 -15.27
CA GLN A 122 23.19 13.34 -14.38
C GLN A 122 21.98 12.88 -13.56
N PHE A 123 21.67 13.61 -12.50
CA PHE A 123 20.50 13.40 -11.66
C PHE A 123 20.01 14.70 -11.01
N PHE A 124 18.76 14.69 -10.63
CA PHE A 124 18.12 15.67 -9.77
C PHE A 124 18.12 15.09 -8.34
N PRO A 125 18.90 15.67 -7.39
CA PRO A 125 19.17 15.05 -6.10
C PRO A 125 18.01 14.86 -5.14
N PRO A 126 17.03 15.79 -5.00
CA PRO A 126 15.93 15.62 -4.05
C PRO A 126 15.14 14.33 -4.33
N ASP A 127 15.02 13.48 -3.31
CA ASP A 127 14.47 12.13 -3.43
C ASP A 127 13.47 11.79 -2.32
N PRO A 128 12.34 12.52 -2.22
CA PRO A 128 11.33 12.22 -1.21
C PRO A 128 10.87 10.78 -1.32
N GLY A 129 10.43 10.17 -0.21
CA GLY A 129 9.90 8.81 -0.20
C GLY A 129 8.78 8.58 -1.22
N SER A 130 8.11 9.65 -1.65
CA SER A 130 7.09 9.67 -2.71
C SER A 130 7.64 9.88 -4.14
N ALA A 131 8.95 9.96 -4.36
CA ALA A 131 9.56 10.25 -5.67
C ALA A 131 9.01 9.42 -6.86
N PRO A 132 8.59 8.14 -6.70
CA PRO A 132 7.96 7.40 -7.78
C PRO A 132 6.64 7.98 -8.29
N ILE A 133 6.01 8.89 -7.53
CA ILE A 133 4.73 9.50 -7.85
C ILE A 133 4.70 11.01 -7.64
N ALA A 134 5.63 11.59 -6.89
CA ALA A 134 5.69 13.03 -6.62
C ALA A 134 5.94 13.82 -7.90
N THR A 135 5.13 14.85 -8.12
CA THR A 135 5.33 15.78 -9.23
C THR A 135 6.30 16.89 -8.84
N ILE A 136 7.09 17.37 -9.80
CA ILE A 136 8.05 18.45 -9.57
C ILE A 136 7.37 19.71 -9.00
N GLY A 137 6.21 20.11 -9.54
CA GLY A 137 5.46 21.25 -9.01
C GLY A 137 5.02 21.07 -7.56
N GLY A 138 4.61 19.84 -7.18
CA GLY A 138 4.30 19.50 -5.79
C GLY A 138 5.52 19.55 -4.89
N MET A 139 6.66 19.00 -5.33
CA MET A 139 7.93 19.05 -4.58
C MET A 139 8.41 20.48 -4.33
N ILE A 140 8.33 21.36 -5.34
CA ILE A 140 8.68 22.79 -5.18
C ILE A 140 7.72 23.46 -4.20
N SER A 141 6.41 23.20 -4.33
CA SER A 141 5.39 23.87 -3.52
C SER A 141 5.48 23.54 -2.02
N THR A 142 5.98 22.36 -1.65
CA THR A 142 6.16 21.94 -0.25
C THR A 142 7.62 22.01 0.20
N ASN A 143 8.55 22.32 -0.69
CA ASN A 143 9.99 22.19 -0.46
C ASN A 143 10.35 20.75 -0.01
N ALA A 144 9.84 19.76 -0.73
CA ALA A 144 10.06 18.37 -0.38
C ALA A 144 11.55 18.01 -0.32
N SER A 145 11.91 17.18 0.63
CA SER A 145 13.24 16.60 0.78
C SER A 145 13.16 15.06 0.81
N GLY A 146 14.17 14.40 1.31
CA GLY A 146 14.22 12.95 1.41
C GLY A 146 15.54 12.47 1.97
N VAL A 147 15.83 11.19 1.78
CA VAL A 147 16.96 10.51 2.43
C VAL A 147 18.33 11.12 2.10
N ARG A 148 18.45 11.83 0.97
CA ARG A 148 19.71 12.50 0.53
C ARG A 148 19.86 13.95 1.01
N ALA A 149 18.90 14.49 1.76
CA ALA A 149 18.89 15.90 2.14
C ALA A 149 20.10 16.31 2.99
N ALA A 150 20.65 15.39 3.79
CA ALA A 150 21.82 15.63 4.62
C ALA A 150 23.04 16.16 3.82
N LYS A 151 23.24 15.69 2.58
CA LYS A 151 24.32 16.16 1.69
C LYS A 151 23.84 17.14 0.64
N TYR A 152 22.68 16.86 0.06
CA TYR A 152 22.25 17.54 -1.14
C TYR A 152 21.22 18.65 -0.89
N GLY A 153 20.70 18.78 0.34
CA GLY A 153 19.67 19.78 0.64
C GLY A 153 18.30 19.39 0.14
N THR A 154 17.43 20.37 -0.03
CA THR A 154 16.01 20.22 -0.32
C THR A 154 15.66 20.66 -1.74
N THR A 155 14.42 20.52 -2.15
CA THR A 155 13.98 20.87 -3.51
C THR A 155 14.27 22.33 -3.87
N LYS A 156 14.03 23.29 -2.96
CA LYS A 156 14.27 24.73 -3.24
C LYS A 156 15.71 25.06 -3.59
N ASP A 157 16.69 24.31 -3.06
CA ASP A 157 18.11 24.53 -3.32
C ASP A 157 18.49 24.23 -4.78
N TYR A 158 17.57 23.58 -5.51
CA TYR A 158 17.73 23.21 -6.92
C TYR A 158 16.84 24.02 -7.87
N VAL A 159 15.96 24.89 -7.35
CA VAL A 159 15.10 25.73 -8.19
C VAL A 159 15.86 26.97 -8.61
N LYS A 160 16.15 27.08 -9.92
CA LYS A 160 16.84 28.25 -10.50
C LYS A 160 15.90 29.34 -10.96
N ALA A 161 14.76 28.94 -11.55
CA ALA A 161 13.77 29.86 -12.09
C ALA A 161 12.40 29.19 -12.16
N LEU A 162 11.34 29.99 -12.12
CA LEU A 162 9.95 29.55 -12.22
C LEU A 162 9.18 30.43 -13.19
N THR A 163 8.26 29.82 -13.96
CA THR A 163 7.12 30.50 -14.56
C THR A 163 5.93 30.32 -13.64
N VAL A 164 5.37 31.41 -13.14
CA VAL A 164 4.29 31.45 -12.17
C VAL A 164 3.13 32.24 -12.68
N VAL A 165 1.89 31.74 -12.49
CA VAL A 165 0.68 32.48 -12.77
C VAL A 165 0.12 33.02 -11.45
N LEU A 166 -0.02 34.35 -11.38
CA LEU A 166 -0.60 35.06 -10.23
C LEU A 166 -2.13 34.93 -10.21
N PRO A 167 -2.81 35.19 -9.07
CA PRO A 167 -4.27 35.18 -8.98
C PRO A 167 -4.98 36.04 -10.01
N SER A 168 -4.38 37.15 -10.42
CA SER A 168 -4.88 38.05 -11.47
C SER A 168 -4.84 37.47 -12.89
N GLY A 169 -4.24 36.29 -13.08
CA GLY A 169 -3.96 35.72 -14.39
C GLY A 169 -2.66 36.19 -15.02
N VAL A 170 -1.95 37.14 -14.42
CA VAL A 170 -0.65 37.61 -14.90
C VAL A 170 0.40 36.51 -14.80
N ILE A 171 1.12 36.29 -15.89
CA ILE A 171 2.24 35.34 -15.97
C ILE A 171 3.52 36.11 -15.66
N ILE A 172 4.29 35.61 -14.69
CA ILE A 172 5.61 36.16 -14.34
C ILE A 172 6.67 35.06 -14.46
N GLN A 173 7.90 35.51 -14.68
CA GLN A 173 9.10 34.68 -14.62
C GLN A 173 9.97 35.16 -13.48
N THR A 174 10.50 34.24 -12.68
CA THR A 174 11.39 34.54 -11.56
C THR A 174 12.70 33.78 -11.75
N GLY A 175 13.80 34.36 -11.22
CA GLY A 175 15.13 33.73 -11.33
C GLY A 175 15.71 33.76 -12.74
N ASP A 176 16.78 33.03 -12.94
CA ASP A 176 17.50 32.91 -14.22
C ASP A 176 18.36 31.63 -14.24
N VAL A 177 18.97 31.31 -15.39
CA VAL A 177 19.85 30.14 -15.57
C VAL A 177 21.30 30.45 -15.16
N ALA A 178 21.68 31.72 -14.91
CA ALA A 178 23.01 32.09 -14.51
C ALA A 178 23.42 31.38 -13.18
N PRO A 179 24.73 31.08 -12.99
CA PRO A 179 25.18 30.47 -11.73
C PRO A 179 24.96 31.34 -10.50
N LYS A 180 24.89 32.64 -10.66
CA LYS A 180 24.60 33.61 -9.59
C LYS A 180 23.90 34.85 -10.15
N SER A 181 23.00 35.43 -9.34
CA SER A 181 22.34 36.71 -9.64
C SER A 181 22.18 37.51 -8.34
N SER A 182 22.23 38.82 -8.46
CA SER A 182 21.92 39.77 -7.38
C SER A 182 20.90 40.82 -7.83
N ALA A 183 20.13 40.51 -8.88
CA ALA A 183 19.15 41.38 -9.49
C ALA A 183 17.80 41.31 -8.81
N GLY A 184 17.55 42.17 -7.83
CA GLY A 184 16.25 42.28 -7.15
C GLY A 184 16.06 41.34 -5.99
N TYR A 185 14.80 41.22 -5.54
CA TYR A 185 14.41 40.27 -4.50
C TYR A 185 14.36 38.84 -5.03
N ASP A 186 14.65 37.88 -4.17
CA ASP A 186 14.53 36.48 -4.47
C ASP A 186 13.04 36.02 -4.46
N LEU A 187 12.38 36.28 -5.57
CA LEU A 187 11.00 35.85 -5.77
C LEU A 187 10.88 34.34 -6.02
N THR A 188 11.91 33.71 -6.56
CA THR A 188 11.90 32.27 -6.84
C THR A 188 11.66 31.46 -5.57
N HIS A 189 12.42 31.76 -4.52
CA HIS A 189 12.24 31.07 -3.24
C HIS A 189 11.03 31.54 -2.43
N LEU A 190 10.42 32.68 -2.77
CA LEU A 190 9.13 33.11 -2.20
C LEU A 190 7.99 32.19 -2.68
N PHE A 191 8.01 31.76 -3.95
CA PHE A 191 7.01 30.82 -4.48
C PHE A 191 7.32 29.37 -4.11
N ALA A 192 8.58 28.98 -3.97
CA ALA A 192 8.95 27.69 -3.39
C ALA A 192 8.50 27.64 -1.92
N SER A 193 7.96 26.51 -1.47
CA SER A 193 7.38 26.33 -0.12
C SER A 193 6.09 27.11 0.15
N SER A 194 5.48 27.77 -0.84
CA SER A 194 4.23 28.53 -0.67
C SER A 194 2.96 27.67 -0.71
N GLU A 195 3.07 26.36 -0.97
CA GLU A 195 1.95 25.40 -1.10
C GLU A 195 0.84 25.91 -2.05
N GLY A 196 1.22 26.65 -3.11
CA GLY A 196 0.28 27.19 -4.09
C GLY A 196 -0.63 28.30 -3.57
N THR A 197 -0.28 28.93 -2.45
CA THR A 197 -1.07 30.04 -1.87
C THR A 197 -0.76 31.41 -2.48
N LEU A 198 0.40 31.59 -3.09
CA LEU A 198 0.86 32.87 -3.67
C LEU A 198 0.77 32.90 -5.20
N GLY A 199 0.90 31.75 -5.85
CA GLY A 199 0.88 31.63 -7.30
C GLY A 199 0.90 30.17 -7.72
N ILE A 200 0.57 29.90 -8.97
CA ILE A 200 0.58 28.56 -9.54
C ILE A 200 1.76 28.38 -10.47
N ILE A 201 2.65 27.44 -10.15
CA ILE A 201 3.83 27.12 -10.93
C ILE A 201 3.44 26.34 -12.17
N THR A 202 3.83 26.81 -13.33
CA THR A 202 3.54 26.17 -14.63
C THR A 202 4.79 25.68 -15.37
N GLU A 203 5.98 26.15 -14.96
CA GLU A 203 7.25 25.69 -15.48
C GLU A 203 8.34 25.92 -14.42
N ALA A 204 9.33 25.03 -14.36
CA ALA A 204 10.48 25.19 -13.48
C ALA A 204 11.78 24.90 -14.22
N ILE A 205 12.81 25.69 -13.93
CA ILE A 205 14.18 25.43 -14.30
C ILE A 205 14.91 24.92 -13.07
N LEU A 206 15.37 23.66 -13.14
CA LEU A 206 16.00 22.97 -12.03
C LEU A 206 17.48 22.75 -12.29
N LYS A 207 18.30 22.96 -11.27
CA LYS A 207 19.70 22.54 -11.26
C LYS A 207 19.78 21.02 -11.23
N ILE A 208 20.66 20.44 -12.04
CA ILE A 208 21.00 19.03 -12.04
C ILE A 208 22.49 18.84 -11.78
N LEU A 209 22.86 17.70 -11.22
CA LEU A 209 24.24 17.38 -10.88
C LEU A 209 24.75 16.18 -11.69
N PRO A 210 26.07 16.07 -11.93
CA PRO A 210 26.65 14.83 -12.42
C PRO A 210 26.40 13.68 -11.44
N MET A 211 26.19 12.47 -12.00
CA MET A 211 26.12 11.27 -11.16
C MET A 211 27.44 11.08 -10.39
N PRO A 212 27.38 10.74 -9.10
CA PRO A 212 28.59 10.41 -8.34
C PRO A 212 29.31 9.21 -8.97
N GLU A 213 30.66 9.23 -8.93
CA GLU A 213 31.50 8.18 -9.48
C GLU A 213 31.27 6.84 -8.77
N TYR A 214 31.09 6.89 -7.46
CA TYR A 214 30.97 5.72 -6.62
C TYR A 214 30.01 5.95 -5.44
N GLU A 215 29.26 4.92 -5.07
CA GLU A 215 28.37 4.92 -3.91
C GLU A 215 28.64 3.69 -3.05
N ALA A 216 28.56 3.85 -1.74
CA ALA A 216 28.61 2.76 -0.77
C ALA A 216 27.55 2.94 0.32
N PHE A 217 27.04 1.83 0.84
CA PHE A 217 25.93 1.80 1.79
C PHE A 217 26.29 0.94 3.00
N ALA A 218 25.82 1.35 4.19
CA ALA A 218 26.00 0.61 5.42
C ALA A 218 24.70 0.47 6.21
N LYS A 219 24.68 -0.61 6.99
CA LYS A 219 23.78 -0.79 8.14
C LYS A 219 24.65 -0.93 9.40
N ALA A 220 24.47 -0.02 10.35
CA ALA A 220 25.14 -0.08 11.65
C ALA A 220 24.13 -0.35 12.77
N SER A 221 24.44 -1.27 13.67
CA SER A 221 23.58 -1.71 14.77
C SER A 221 24.13 -1.18 16.11
N PHE A 222 23.21 -0.70 16.98
CA PHE A 222 23.58 -0.09 18.25
C PHE A 222 22.70 -0.62 19.40
N PRO A 223 23.23 -0.61 20.66
CA PRO A 223 22.47 -1.04 21.81
C PRO A 223 21.32 -0.07 22.20
N ASP A 224 21.42 1.21 21.79
CA ASP A 224 20.43 2.23 22.07
C ASP A 224 20.58 3.45 21.15
N VAL A 225 19.56 4.33 21.16
CA VAL A 225 19.50 5.55 20.36
C VAL A 225 20.58 6.57 20.75
N ASN A 226 20.95 6.65 22.06
CA ASN A 226 21.98 7.61 22.51
C ASN A 226 23.35 7.26 21.92
N THR A 227 23.68 5.97 21.87
CA THR A 227 24.91 5.48 21.28
C THR A 227 24.95 5.74 19.76
N ALA A 228 23.84 5.50 19.07
CA ALA A 228 23.69 5.83 17.66
C ALA A 228 23.80 7.35 17.38
N GLY A 229 23.15 8.19 18.19
CA GLY A 229 23.24 9.64 18.10
C GLY A 229 24.65 10.20 18.30
N LYS A 230 25.40 9.65 19.26
CA LYS A 230 26.85 10.00 19.44
C LYS A 230 27.69 9.62 18.23
N ALA A 231 27.37 8.50 17.54
CA ALA A 231 28.07 8.15 16.31
C ALA A 231 27.81 9.21 15.21
N VAL A 232 26.56 9.60 15.00
CA VAL A 232 26.20 10.62 13.99
C VAL A 232 26.82 11.98 14.32
N GLU A 233 26.75 12.43 15.58
CA GLU A 233 27.38 13.68 16.01
C GLU A 233 28.90 13.69 15.74
N ARG A 234 29.61 12.59 16.04
CA ARG A 234 31.03 12.44 15.76
C ARG A 234 31.33 12.40 14.25
N MET A 235 30.52 11.74 13.45
CA MET A 235 30.63 11.75 11.98
C MET A 235 30.52 13.17 11.45
N PHE A 236 29.49 13.90 11.87
CA PHE A 236 29.24 15.26 11.47
C PHE A 236 30.43 16.20 11.88
N THR A 237 30.85 16.17 13.15
CA THR A 237 31.93 17.01 13.68
C THR A 237 33.29 16.64 13.10
N SER A 238 33.46 15.44 12.55
CA SER A 238 34.67 14.99 11.87
C SER A 238 34.70 15.34 10.38
N GLY A 239 33.68 16.07 9.86
CA GLY A 239 33.62 16.47 8.45
C GLY A 239 33.33 15.30 7.50
N ILE A 240 32.61 14.26 7.97
CA ILE A 240 32.13 13.17 7.12
C ILE A 240 30.80 13.62 6.49
N GLU A 241 30.73 13.65 5.16
CA GLU A 241 29.53 13.98 4.41
C GLU A 241 28.72 12.71 4.08
N LEU A 242 27.74 12.41 4.92
CA LEU A 242 26.81 11.31 4.64
C LEU A 242 25.80 11.74 3.56
N ALA A 243 25.74 11.01 2.45
CA ALA A 243 24.73 11.22 1.43
C ALA A 243 23.35 10.83 1.94
N THR A 244 23.26 9.78 2.78
CA THR A 244 22.05 9.36 3.50
C THR A 244 22.40 8.95 4.91
N CYS A 245 21.52 9.26 5.89
CA CYS A 245 21.63 8.74 7.24
C CYS A 245 20.24 8.61 7.85
N GLU A 246 19.73 7.38 7.89
CA GLU A 246 18.42 7.01 8.41
C GLU A 246 18.54 6.35 9.76
N ILE A 247 17.55 6.54 10.63
CA ILE A 247 17.44 5.86 11.93
C ILE A 247 16.19 5.01 12.02
N LEU A 248 16.28 3.85 12.69
CA LEU A 248 15.17 3.09 13.23
C LEU A 248 15.38 2.89 14.72
N ASP A 249 14.41 3.28 15.56
CA ASP A 249 14.43 3.04 17.01
C ASP A 249 14.02 1.60 17.36
N ASN A 250 14.03 1.26 18.65
CA ASN A 250 13.69 -0.07 19.15
C ASN A 250 12.26 -0.50 18.75
N MET A 251 11.29 0.42 18.78
CA MET A 251 9.90 0.11 18.40
C MET A 251 9.80 -0.23 16.90
N CYS A 252 10.54 0.48 16.05
CA CYS A 252 10.66 0.15 14.63
C CYS A 252 11.26 -1.25 14.44
N LEU A 253 12.31 -1.58 15.18
CA LEU A 253 12.97 -2.89 15.08
C LEU A 253 12.08 -4.03 15.57
N ASP A 254 11.25 -3.80 16.60
CA ASP A 254 10.26 -4.78 17.04
C ASP A 254 9.21 -5.06 15.95
N VAL A 255 8.74 -4.03 15.26
CA VAL A 255 7.88 -4.21 14.07
C VAL A 255 8.58 -5.03 12.98
N CYS A 256 9.86 -4.77 12.72
CA CYS A 256 10.64 -5.53 11.75
C CYS A 256 10.82 -7.00 12.16
N ARG A 257 11.09 -7.28 13.44
CA ARG A 257 11.18 -8.64 13.98
C ARG A 257 9.85 -9.39 13.87
N ASP A 258 8.75 -8.75 14.28
CA ASP A 258 7.47 -9.40 14.45
C ASP A 258 6.66 -9.49 13.13
N ALA A 259 6.56 -8.40 12.38
CA ALA A 259 5.76 -8.36 11.16
C ALA A 259 6.54 -8.76 9.90
N LEU A 260 7.80 -8.31 9.76
CA LEU A 260 8.64 -8.64 8.61
C LEU A 260 9.44 -9.93 8.80
N LYS A 261 9.42 -10.52 10.01
CA LYS A 261 10.17 -11.76 10.36
C LYS A 261 11.66 -11.64 10.08
N MET A 262 12.21 -10.43 10.31
CA MET A 262 13.64 -10.19 10.15
C MET A 262 14.41 -10.72 11.36
N ASP A 263 15.56 -11.34 11.08
CA ASP A 263 16.46 -11.82 12.13
C ASP A 263 17.34 -10.65 12.62
N ILE A 264 16.84 -9.94 13.61
CA ILE A 264 17.54 -8.82 14.26
C ILE A 264 17.81 -9.22 15.72
N PRO A 265 19.08 -9.27 16.17
CA PRO A 265 19.42 -9.64 17.56
C PRO A 265 18.70 -8.75 18.59
N LYS A 266 18.40 -9.32 19.77
CA LYS A 266 17.62 -8.62 20.81
C LYS A 266 18.36 -7.50 21.51
N ASP A 267 19.68 -7.54 21.51
CA ASP A 267 20.56 -6.50 22.04
C ASP A 267 20.69 -5.29 21.09
N VAL A 268 20.22 -5.40 19.86
CA VAL A 268 20.12 -4.29 18.90
C VAL A 268 18.83 -3.53 19.15
N ASN A 269 18.91 -2.31 19.68
CA ASN A 269 17.75 -1.45 19.93
C ASN A 269 17.74 -0.18 19.07
N CYS A 270 18.74 0.01 18.22
CA CYS A 270 18.76 1.08 17.22
C CYS A 270 19.57 0.64 16.00
N GLN A 271 19.12 1.01 14.80
CA GLN A 271 19.90 0.84 13.57
C GLN A 271 20.00 2.14 12.79
N LEU A 272 21.20 2.37 12.26
CA LEU A 272 21.46 3.43 11.26
C LEU A 272 21.65 2.78 9.88
N PHE A 273 21.09 3.43 8.86
CA PHE A 273 21.27 3.09 7.45
C PHE A 273 21.94 4.29 6.78
N MET A 274 23.15 4.10 6.33
CA MET A 274 24.00 5.19 5.86
C MET A 274 24.37 4.98 4.40
N GLY A 275 24.54 6.07 3.68
CA GLY A 275 25.10 6.09 2.33
C GLY A 275 26.16 7.16 2.19
N ILE A 276 27.17 6.86 1.41
CA ILE A 276 28.24 7.82 1.04
C ILE A 276 28.43 7.73 -0.45
N ASP A 277 28.67 8.86 -1.09
CA ASP A 277 28.95 8.94 -2.52
C ASP A 277 30.03 9.99 -2.84
N GLY A 278 30.70 9.81 -3.98
CA GLY A 278 31.75 10.69 -4.46
C GLY A 278 32.89 9.96 -5.17
N PRO A 279 34.12 10.52 -5.19
CA PRO A 279 35.28 9.82 -5.71
C PRO A 279 35.56 8.53 -4.92
N LYS A 280 35.88 7.44 -5.61
CA LYS A 280 35.98 6.10 -5.01
C LYS A 280 36.97 6.05 -3.84
N THR A 281 38.14 6.68 -3.96
CA THR A 281 39.15 6.69 -2.89
C THR A 281 38.69 7.45 -1.65
N ALA A 282 37.97 8.57 -1.82
CA ALA A 282 37.40 9.34 -0.72
C ALA A 282 36.31 8.56 0.01
N VAL A 283 35.42 7.90 -0.74
CA VAL A 283 34.37 7.04 -0.16
C VAL A 283 34.98 5.90 0.65
N GLN A 284 36.02 5.24 0.15
CA GLN A 284 36.70 4.16 0.86
C GLN A 284 37.41 4.62 2.14
N ASP A 285 37.96 5.83 2.16
CA ASP A 285 38.53 6.41 3.37
C ASP A 285 37.42 6.75 4.40
N GLN A 286 36.37 7.39 3.95
CA GLN A 286 35.25 7.72 4.83
C GLN A 286 34.60 6.46 5.45
N ILE A 287 34.47 5.34 4.71
CA ILE A 287 33.99 4.06 5.25
C ILE A 287 34.79 3.62 6.47
N LYS A 288 36.13 3.67 6.37
CA LYS A 288 37.01 3.27 7.49
C LYS A 288 36.80 4.17 8.70
N ARG A 289 36.73 5.47 8.48
CA ARG A 289 36.52 6.46 9.56
C ARG A 289 35.18 6.28 10.24
N ILE A 290 34.10 5.99 9.47
CA ILE A 290 32.77 5.69 10.04
C ILE A 290 32.81 4.42 10.86
N ASP A 291 33.46 3.36 10.37
CA ASP A 291 33.62 2.11 11.11
C ASP A 291 34.36 2.30 12.45
N GLU A 292 35.43 3.07 12.44
CA GLU A 292 36.17 3.44 13.67
C GLU A 292 35.30 4.26 14.63
N ILE A 293 34.53 5.22 14.13
CA ILE A 293 33.62 6.01 14.97
C ILE A 293 32.53 5.13 15.57
N CYS A 294 31.86 4.29 14.79
CA CYS A 294 30.84 3.40 15.29
C CYS A 294 31.37 2.47 16.40
N LYS A 295 32.54 1.87 16.20
CA LYS A 295 33.20 1.03 17.20
C LYS A 295 33.58 1.83 18.47
N SER A 296 34.12 3.04 18.31
CA SER A 296 34.57 3.87 19.43
C SER A 296 33.47 4.33 20.38
N VAL A 297 32.20 4.36 19.91
CA VAL A 297 31.04 4.73 20.72
C VAL A 297 30.30 3.52 21.30
N GLY A 298 30.69 2.28 20.93
CA GLY A 298 30.04 1.05 21.38
C GLY A 298 29.01 0.49 20.41
N GLY A 299 29.17 0.73 19.11
CA GLY A 299 28.40 0.07 18.07
C GLY A 299 28.64 -1.44 18.04
N LEU A 300 27.57 -2.21 17.80
CA LEU A 300 27.58 -3.67 17.87
C LEU A 300 28.05 -4.31 16.56
N GLU A 301 27.58 -3.77 15.43
CA GLU A 301 27.88 -4.29 14.10
C GLU A 301 27.83 -3.17 13.08
N ASN A 302 28.68 -3.25 12.05
CA ASN A 302 28.63 -2.36 10.89
C ASN A 302 28.90 -3.15 9.61
N ILE A 303 27.93 -3.19 8.67
CA ILE A 303 27.99 -3.95 7.42
C ILE A 303 27.95 -3.00 6.25
N TRP A 304 28.92 -3.07 5.35
CA TRP A 304 29.04 -2.24 4.15
C TRP A 304 28.85 -3.04 2.86
N SER A 305 28.30 -2.38 1.85
CA SER A 305 28.25 -2.89 0.49
C SER A 305 28.20 -1.77 -0.55
N ASP A 306 28.84 -1.99 -1.69
CA ASP A 306 28.73 -1.16 -2.90
C ASP A 306 27.83 -1.84 -3.97
N ASN A 307 27.27 -3.00 -3.65
CA ASN A 307 26.42 -3.75 -4.55
C ASN A 307 24.96 -3.32 -4.42
N PRO A 308 24.26 -2.92 -5.51
CA PRO A 308 22.87 -2.49 -5.47
C PRO A 308 21.88 -3.54 -4.91
N VAL A 309 22.14 -4.83 -5.13
CA VAL A 309 21.30 -5.93 -4.60
C VAL A 309 21.47 -6.05 -3.08
N GLU A 310 22.71 -5.95 -2.59
CA GLU A 310 22.98 -5.94 -1.15
C GLU A 310 22.45 -4.66 -0.49
N LYS A 311 22.55 -3.49 -1.16
CA LYS A 311 21.91 -2.24 -0.71
C LYS A 311 20.42 -2.48 -0.43
N ALA A 312 19.69 -3.08 -1.37
CA ALA A 312 18.26 -3.35 -1.21
C ALA A 312 17.98 -4.24 0.01
N LYS A 313 18.83 -5.23 0.30
CA LYS A 313 18.73 -6.10 1.49
C LYS A 313 19.05 -5.32 2.77
N LEU A 314 20.11 -4.51 2.79
CA LEU A 314 20.49 -3.71 3.95
C LEU A 314 19.37 -2.74 4.33
N PHE A 315 18.73 -2.10 3.34
CA PHE A 315 17.66 -1.11 3.54
C PHE A 315 16.24 -1.73 3.64
N ALA A 316 16.11 -3.06 3.58
CA ALA A 316 14.80 -3.73 3.58
C ALA A 316 13.96 -3.42 4.83
N ALA A 317 14.59 -3.31 6.00
CA ALA A 317 13.91 -2.94 7.25
C ALA A 317 13.29 -1.53 7.13
N ARG A 318 14.07 -0.56 6.65
CA ARG A 318 13.62 0.84 6.49
C ARG A 318 12.49 0.95 5.47
N GLY A 319 12.62 0.29 4.32
CA GLY A 319 11.61 0.30 3.26
C GLY A 319 10.32 -0.44 3.62
N GLY A 320 10.42 -1.51 4.42
CA GLY A 320 9.29 -2.35 4.82
C GLY A 320 8.51 -1.85 6.04
N LEU A 321 9.04 -0.90 6.82
CA LEU A 321 8.50 -0.50 8.13
C LEU A 321 7.07 0.06 8.04
N VAL A 322 6.85 1.13 7.27
CA VAL A 322 5.54 1.79 7.15
C VAL A 322 4.46 0.83 6.61
N PRO A 323 4.72 0.04 5.57
CA PRO A 323 3.83 -1.03 5.14
C PRO A 323 3.51 -2.06 6.24
N ALA A 324 4.52 -2.48 7.00
CA ALA A 324 4.34 -3.45 8.10
C ALA A 324 3.47 -2.86 9.21
N MET A 325 3.72 -1.61 9.61
CA MET A 325 2.92 -0.93 10.62
C MET A 325 1.45 -0.83 10.22
N SER A 326 1.15 -0.55 8.96
CA SER A 326 -0.25 -0.46 8.46
C SER A 326 -1.01 -1.80 8.52
N ARG A 327 -0.32 -2.91 8.82
CA ARG A 327 -0.88 -4.28 8.89
C ARG A 327 -0.74 -4.95 10.25
N LEU A 328 -0.20 -4.27 11.26
CA LEU A 328 0.05 -4.87 12.57
C LEU A 328 -1.23 -5.34 13.27
N LYS A 329 -2.33 -4.61 13.10
CA LYS A 329 -3.57 -4.91 13.79
C LYS A 329 -4.77 -4.63 12.89
N PRO A 330 -5.76 -5.55 12.76
CA PRO A 330 -7.00 -5.29 12.05
C PRO A 330 -7.69 -4.02 12.56
N SER A 331 -8.36 -3.29 11.68
CA SER A 331 -9.04 -2.01 11.95
C SER A 331 -8.12 -0.85 12.37
N TYR A 332 -6.85 -1.11 12.67
CA TYR A 332 -5.86 -0.07 12.95
C TYR A 332 -5.17 0.36 11.65
N ARG A 333 -4.81 1.62 11.60
CA ARG A 333 -4.03 2.18 10.51
C ARG A 333 -3.03 3.20 11.04
N LEU A 334 -2.02 3.43 10.24
CA LEU A 334 -1.10 4.54 10.40
C LEU A 334 -1.86 5.83 10.10
N VAL A 335 -1.79 6.78 11.02
CA VAL A 335 -2.44 8.08 10.89
C VAL A 335 -1.36 9.15 10.93
N PRO A 336 -1.03 9.77 9.77
CA PRO A 336 -0.07 10.87 9.74
C PRO A 336 -0.74 12.13 10.30
N LEU A 337 -0.23 12.61 11.42
CA LEU A 337 -0.66 13.85 12.06
C LEU A 337 0.52 14.81 12.17
N VAL A 338 0.99 15.09 13.36
CA VAL A 338 2.17 15.93 13.61
C VAL A 338 3.38 15.00 13.78
N GLU A 339 3.69 14.26 12.71
CA GLU A 339 4.72 13.19 12.73
C GLU A 339 6.06 13.60 12.11
N ASP A 340 6.09 14.75 11.39
CA ASP A 340 7.24 15.24 10.65
C ASP A 340 7.75 16.53 11.30
N PHE A 341 8.74 16.42 12.12
CA PHE A 341 9.41 17.58 12.72
C PHE A 341 10.92 17.47 12.59
N GLY A 342 11.57 18.64 12.52
CA GLY A 342 13.01 18.77 12.50
C GLY A 342 13.52 19.27 13.84
N VAL A 343 14.62 18.69 14.32
CA VAL A 343 15.33 19.16 15.51
C VAL A 343 16.84 19.24 15.24
N PRO A 344 17.60 20.06 15.99
CA PRO A 344 19.05 20.02 15.90
C PRO A 344 19.58 18.60 16.12
N ILE A 345 20.55 18.16 15.32
CA ILE A 345 21.08 16.77 15.36
C ILE A 345 21.46 16.34 16.79
N SER A 346 22.09 17.23 17.56
CA SER A 346 22.48 16.96 18.97
C SER A 346 21.29 16.70 19.91
N ARG A 347 20.07 17.08 19.51
CA ARG A 347 18.85 16.90 20.31
C ARG A 347 18.07 15.63 19.95
N ILE A 348 18.45 14.91 18.93
CA ILE A 348 17.71 13.75 18.43
C ILE A 348 17.52 12.67 19.49
N PRO A 349 18.57 12.21 20.23
CA PRO A 349 18.38 11.17 21.24
C PRO A 349 17.40 11.58 22.36
N GLU A 350 17.49 12.81 22.82
CA GLU A 350 16.61 13.37 23.85
C GLU A 350 15.16 13.45 23.30
N THR A 351 15.00 13.91 22.07
CA THR A 351 13.69 14.00 21.40
C THR A 351 13.03 12.65 21.27
N ILE A 352 13.74 11.62 20.81
CA ILE A 352 13.19 10.26 20.69
C ILE A 352 12.75 9.72 22.06
N ALA A 353 13.55 9.96 23.10
CA ALA A 353 13.18 9.55 24.46
C ALA A 353 11.92 10.28 24.98
N GLU A 354 11.75 11.58 24.68
CA GLU A 354 10.53 12.33 25.02
C GLU A 354 9.32 11.83 24.20
N ILE A 355 9.47 11.55 22.92
CA ILE A 355 8.41 10.96 22.06
C ILE A 355 7.88 9.66 22.66
N GLN A 356 8.77 8.76 23.06
CA GLN A 356 8.40 7.47 23.66
C GLN A 356 7.64 7.67 24.98
N LYS A 357 8.07 8.62 25.82
CA LYS A 357 7.38 8.97 27.08
C LYS A 357 5.97 9.53 26.82
N ILE A 358 5.83 10.43 25.86
CA ILE A 358 4.54 11.00 25.49
C ILE A 358 3.62 9.89 24.97
N GLY A 359 4.10 9.06 24.04
CA GLY A 359 3.33 7.91 23.55
C GLY A 359 2.84 6.98 24.66
N ALA A 360 3.73 6.60 25.56
CA ALA A 360 3.42 5.74 26.72
C ALA A 360 2.37 6.38 27.64
N LYS A 361 2.45 7.68 27.91
CA LYS A 361 1.48 8.45 28.72
C LYS A 361 0.05 8.30 28.19
N TYR A 362 -0.13 8.26 26.88
CA TYR A 362 -1.43 8.14 26.22
C TYR A 362 -1.78 6.71 25.76
N GLY A 363 -0.92 5.72 26.06
CA GLY A 363 -1.15 4.32 25.72
C GLY A 363 -0.98 3.98 24.24
N PHE A 364 -0.22 4.80 23.51
CA PHE A 364 0.17 4.52 22.13
C PHE A 364 1.69 4.33 22.04
N PRO A 365 2.17 3.09 21.75
CA PRO A 365 3.56 2.91 21.36
C PRO A 365 3.88 3.70 20.09
N VAL A 366 4.94 4.50 20.12
CA VAL A 366 5.35 5.35 19.01
C VAL A 366 6.65 4.82 18.43
N ALA A 367 6.65 4.50 17.15
CA ALA A 367 7.82 4.14 16.39
C ALA A 367 8.45 5.41 15.80
N THR A 368 9.74 5.64 16.07
CA THR A 368 10.46 6.82 15.57
C THR A 368 11.52 6.40 14.58
N PHE A 369 11.39 6.93 13.39
CA PHE A 369 12.34 6.78 12.29
C PHE A 369 12.52 8.12 11.58
N GLY A 370 13.47 8.22 10.67
CA GLY A 370 13.65 9.45 9.89
C GLY A 370 15.07 9.67 9.44
N HIS A 371 15.31 10.88 8.94
CA HIS A 371 16.55 11.31 8.32
C HIS A 371 17.45 11.96 9.39
N ILE A 372 18.11 11.12 10.21
CA ILE A 372 18.93 11.61 11.34
C ILE A 372 20.09 12.52 10.88
N GLY A 373 20.52 12.39 9.61
CA GLY A 373 21.60 13.19 9.04
C GLY A 373 21.28 14.68 8.89
N ASP A 374 19.99 15.06 8.85
CA ASP A 374 19.53 16.46 8.74
C ASP A 374 18.56 16.86 9.87
N GLY A 375 18.33 15.97 10.82
CA GLY A 375 17.52 16.25 12.00
C GLY A 375 16.02 15.99 11.83
N ASN A 376 15.58 15.44 10.71
CA ASN A 376 14.16 15.13 10.48
C ASN A 376 13.77 13.80 11.13
N LEU A 377 12.70 13.82 11.91
CA LEU A 377 12.11 12.66 12.60
C LEU A 377 10.64 12.48 12.27
N HIS A 378 10.25 11.23 12.07
CA HIS A 378 8.87 10.81 11.90
C HIS A 378 8.43 9.97 13.11
N ALA A 379 7.62 10.56 13.99
CA ALA A 379 7.04 9.88 15.15
C ALA A 379 5.69 9.28 14.77
N THR A 380 5.65 8.00 14.55
CA THR A 380 4.50 7.31 13.96
C THR A 380 3.89 6.30 14.91
N PHE A 381 2.57 6.29 14.99
CA PHE A 381 1.79 5.29 15.72
C PHE A 381 0.62 4.79 14.88
N ILE A 382 0.03 3.67 15.30
CA ILE A 382 -1.19 3.14 14.70
C ILE A 382 -2.35 3.31 15.67
N MET A 383 -3.53 3.64 15.12
CA MET A 383 -4.77 3.75 15.89
C MET A 383 -5.96 3.19 15.12
N ASN A 384 -7.03 2.87 15.82
CA ASN A 384 -8.31 2.62 15.18
C ASN A 384 -9.04 3.96 14.94
N PRO A 385 -9.18 4.43 13.69
CA PRO A 385 -9.79 5.71 13.39
C PRO A 385 -11.31 5.74 13.56
N THR A 386 -11.94 4.61 13.88
CA THR A 386 -13.38 4.52 14.18
C THR A 386 -13.68 4.67 15.67
N GLU A 387 -12.62 4.82 16.51
CA GLU A 387 -12.72 4.98 17.98
C GLU A 387 -12.55 6.44 18.37
N LYS A 388 -13.58 7.04 18.98
CA LYS A 388 -13.56 8.44 19.40
C LYS A 388 -12.48 8.75 20.43
N ASP A 389 -12.32 7.88 21.43
CA ASP A 389 -11.30 7.99 22.48
C ASP A 389 -9.86 8.01 21.92
N HIS A 390 -9.60 7.27 20.84
CA HIS A 390 -8.30 7.32 20.15
C HIS A 390 -8.00 8.71 19.62
N TRP A 391 -8.98 9.41 19.02
CA TRP A 391 -8.80 10.75 18.49
C TRP A 391 -8.52 11.79 19.57
N GLU A 392 -9.20 11.70 20.73
CA GLU A 392 -8.98 12.60 21.87
C GLU A 392 -7.55 12.48 22.43
N ARG A 393 -7.07 11.23 22.59
CA ARG A 393 -5.69 10.97 23.03
C ARG A 393 -4.65 11.43 22.03
N VAL A 394 -4.89 11.17 20.74
CA VAL A 394 -3.99 11.56 19.64
C VAL A 394 -3.89 13.07 19.49
N ARG A 395 -4.99 13.81 19.70
CA ARG A 395 -4.96 15.27 19.75
C ARG A 395 -4.00 15.78 20.83
N ASN A 396 -4.05 15.19 22.01
CA ASN A 396 -3.15 15.56 23.11
C ASN A 396 -1.68 15.21 22.80
N ILE A 397 -1.43 14.06 22.19
CA ILE A 397 -0.10 13.67 21.71
C ILE A 397 0.44 14.72 20.72
N ALA A 398 -0.38 15.13 19.73
CA ALA A 398 0.04 16.10 18.73
C ALA A 398 0.44 17.44 19.37
N LEU A 399 -0.32 17.93 20.36
CA LEU A 399 0.00 19.15 21.09
C LEU A 399 1.33 19.02 21.87
N GLU A 400 1.53 17.92 22.59
CA GLU A 400 2.78 17.68 23.33
C GLU A 400 3.98 17.50 22.39
N PHE A 401 3.82 16.89 21.23
CA PHE A 401 4.89 16.80 20.22
C PHE A 401 5.29 18.17 19.69
N ILE A 402 4.33 19.07 19.48
CA ILE A 402 4.63 20.45 19.06
C ILE A 402 5.39 21.17 20.15
N ASP A 403 4.92 21.13 21.40
CA ASP A 403 5.56 21.78 22.54
C ASP A 403 6.98 21.28 22.76
N MET A 404 7.18 19.97 22.70
CA MET A 404 8.49 19.32 22.75
C MET A 404 9.41 19.82 21.62
N THR A 405 8.91 19.82 20.38
CA THR A 405 9.70 20.25 19.20
C THR A 405 10.17 21.70 19.35
N LEU A 406 9.29 22.61 19.74
CA LEU A 406 9.63 24.01 19.93
C LEU A 406 10.60 24.23 21.11
N LYS A 407 10.44 23.49 22.22
CA LYS A 407 11.36 23.46 23.35
C LYS A 407 12.78 23.04 22.90
N HIS A 408 12.89 22.09 21.98
CA HIS A 408 14.16 21.65 21.39
C HIS A 408 14.68 22.56 20.28
N ARG A 409 14.06 23.74 20.05
CA ARG A 409 14.40 24.68 18.96
C ARG A 409 14.24 24.07 17.58
N GLY A 410 13.27 23.17 17.42
CA GLY A 410 12.96 22.51 16.17
C GLY A 410 11.90 23.23 15.36
N THR A 411 11.51 22.59 14.25
CA THR A 411 10.43 23.03 13.36
C THR A 411 9.31 21.99 13.35
N VAL A 412 8.06 22.45 13.32
CA VAL A 412 6.86 21.59 13.29
C VAL A 412 6.67 20.87 11.94
N SER A 413 7.42 21.26 10.92
CA SER A 413 7.48 20.57 9.63
C SER A 413 8.87 20.66 9.05
N ALA A 414 9.50 19.49 8.82
CA ALA A 414 10.79 19.39 8.19
C ALA A 414 10.67 19.30 6.65
N GLU A 415 9.74 18.44 6.15
CA GLU A 415 9.63 18.19 4.71
C GLU A 415 8.20 18.09 4.17
N HIS A 416 7.19 17.78 5.01
CA HIS A 416 5.85 17.49 4.52
C HIS A 416 5.00 18.74 4.24
N GLY A 417 5.46 19.92 4.63
CA GLY A 417 4.72 21.17 4.54
C GLY A 417 3.74 21.35 5.70
N ILE A 418 3.00 22.44 5.69
CA ILE A 418 2.06 22.85 6.74
C ILE A 418 0.64 22.36 6.41
N GLY A 419 0.19 22.57 5.18
CA GLY A 419 -1.16 22.22 4.72
C GLY A 419 -2.26 22.72 5.67
N MET A 420 -3.20 21.82 5.96
CA MET A 420 -4.20 21.96 7.01
C MET A 420 -3.71 21.41 8.36
N ALA A 421 -3.03 20.27 8.32
CA ALA A 421 -2.70 19.47 9.52
C ALA A 421 -1.87 20.25 10.54
N LYS A 422 -1.04 21.16 10.10
CA LYS A 422 -0.14 21.95 10.96
C LYS A 422 -0.52 23.44 11.01
N ALA A 423 -1.52 23.86 10.21
CA ALA A 423 -1.98 25.25 10.14
C ALA A 423 -2.28 25.88 11.52
N PRO A 424 -2.96 25.21 12.47
CA PRO A 424 -3.26 25.80 13.78
C PRO A 424 -2.00 26.07 14.64
N TYR A 425 -0.87 25.47 14.30
CA TYR A 425 0.32 25.45 15.15
C TYR A 425 1.46 26.32 14.64
N ILE A 426 1.45 26.69 13.36
CA ILE A 426 2.58 27.38 12.73
C ILE A 426 2.84 28.76 13.36
N GLY A 427 1.81 29.45 13.83
CA GLY A 427 1.95 30.72 14.57
C GLY A 427 2.74 30.59 15.87
N ARG A 428 2.68 29.40 16.54
CA ARG A 428 3.47 29.14 17.76
C ARG A 428 4.98 29.08 17.46
N GLN A 429 5.36 28.66 16.26
CA GLN A 429 6.76 28.62 15.81
C GLN A 429 7.23 29.97 15.30
N LEU A 430 6.43 30.62 14.46
CA LEU A 430 6.85 31.80 13.71
C LEU A 430 6.66 33.12 14.48
N GLY A 431 5.81 33.13 15.51
CA GLY A 431 5.48 34.36 16.23
C GLY A 431 4.91 35.42 15.26
N ASN A 432 5.37 36.68 15.39
CA ASN A 432 4.90 37.79 14.54
C ASN A 432 5.27 37.66 13.04
N ALA A 433 6.14 36.74 12.66
CA ALA A 433 6.46 36.52 11.23
C ALA A 433 5.24 36.00 10.45
N ILE A 434 4.29 35.33 11.09
CA ILE A 434 3.07 34.88 10.44
C ILE A 434 2.23 36.05 9.93
N ASP A 435 2.23 37.18 10.64
CA ASP A 435 1.47 38.37 10.25
C ASP A 435 2.02 38.96 8.94
N LEU A 436 3.34 39.05 8.81
CA LEU A 436 3.97 39.47 7.56
C LEU A 436 3.66 38.50 6.41
N MET A 437 3.62 37.20 6.67
CA MET A 437 3.24 36.20 5.65
C MET A 437 1.78 36.38 5.21
N LYS A 438 0.86 36.69 6.14
CA LYS A 438 -0.54 37.03 5.84
C LYS A 438 -0.64 38.29 4.99
N ASP A 439 0.17 39.32 5.28
CA ASP A 439 0.20 40.55 4.50
C ASP A 439 0.73 40.34 3.06
N ILE A 440 1.76 39.53 2.90
CA ILE A 440 2.26 39.11 1.58
C ILE A 440 1.15 38.37 0.81
N LYS A 441 0.50 37.39 1.44
CA LYS A 441 -0.62 36.66 0.85
C LYS A 441 -1.72 37.62 0.40
N LYS A 442 -2.15 38.53 1.27
CA LYS A 442 -3.22 39.50 0.99
C LYS A 442 -2.85 40.47 -0.13
N THR A 443 -1.57 40.85 -0.25
CA THR A 443 -1.06 41.72 -1.29
C THR A 443 -1.09 41.05 -2.66
N ILE A 444 -0.70 39.77 -2.73
CA ILE A 444 -0.63 39.02 -3.99
C ILE A 444 -2.02 38.47 -4.37
N ASP A 445 -2.79 37.98 -3.41
CA ASP A 445 -4.10 37.35 -3.58
C ASP A 445 -5.19 38.00 -2.70
N PRO A 446 -5.60 39.25 -3.03
CA PRO A 446 -6.54 39.99 -2.21
C PRO A 446 -7.93 39.35 -2.09
N ASN A 447 -8.34 38.54 -3.06
CA ASN A 447 -9.58 37.80 -3.07
C ASN A 447 -9.47 36.42 -2.40
N ASN A 448 -8.28 36.03 -1.97
CA ASN A 448 -7.95 34.75 -1.32
C ASN A 448 -8.47 33.52 -2.11
N ILE A 449 -8.28 33.54 -3.43
CA ILE A 449 -8.72 32.43 -4.30
C ILE A 449 -7.74 31.27 -4.33
N LEU A 450 -6.43 31.51 -4.12
CA LEU A 450 -5.42 30.46 -4.23
C LEU A 450 -5.27 29.67 -2.93
N ASN A 451 -5.63 28.40 -2.99
CA ASN A 451 -5.50 27.41 -1.93
C ASN A 451 -5.88 27.92 -0.53
N PRO A 452 -7.07 28.54 -0.35
CA PRO A 452 -7.48 29.12 0.92
C PRO A 452 -7.62 28.04 2.01
N GLY A 453 -7.42 28.45 3.30
CA GLY A 453 -7.49 27.54 4.44
C GLY A 453 -6.20 26.74 4.69
N LYS A 454 -5.07 27.19 4.16
CA LYS A 454 -3.74 26.55 4.32
C LYS A 454 -2.75 27.47 5.03
N MET A 455 -1.61 26.93 5.46
CA MET A 455 -0.44 27.67 5.96
C MET A 455 -0.69 28.51 7.24
N GLY A 456 -1.83 28.33 7.93
CA GLY A 456 -2.21 29.15 9.09
C GLY A 456 -2.69 30.56 8.73
N PHE A 457 -3.12 30.78 7.48
CA PHE A 457 -3.63 32.07 7.03
C PHE A 457 -5.14 32.27 7.29
N ASP A 458 -5.85 31.22 7.71
CA ASP A 458 -7.26 31.25 8.05
C ASP A 458 -7.43 30.99 9.56
N ASP A 459 -7.76 32.04 10.32
CA ASP A 459 -7.93 31.95 11.76
C ASP A 459 -9.17 31.13 12.20
N ALA A 460 -10.05 30.77 11.27
CA ALA A 460 -11.17 29.88 11.53
C ALA A 460 -10.76 28.39 11.64
N ILE A 461 -9.60 28.03 11.14
CA ILE A 461 -9.07 26.65 11.26
C ILE A 461 -8.29 26.53 12.57
N THR A 462 -8.99 26.18 13.64
CA THR A 462 -8.43 26.08 14.99
C THR A 462 -8.14 24.64 15.42
N ASP A 463 -8.71 23.66 14.72
CA ASP A 463 -8.58 22.23 15.01
C ASP A 463 -8.21 21.43 13.77
N ILE A 464 -7.18 20.57 13.88
CA ILE A 464 -6.75 19.68 12.80
C ILE A 464 -7.77 18.57 12.49
N PHE A 465 -8.79 18.40 13.31
CA PHE A 465 -9.77 17.32 13.16
C PHE A 465 -11.06 17.77 12.46
N ASP A 466 -11.25 19.08 12.21
CA ASP A 466 -12.51 19.63 11.67
C ASP A 466 -12.91 19.00 10.33
N GLU A 467 -11.97 18.80 9.41
CA GLU A 467 -12.19 18.20 8.08
C GLU A 467 -11.73 16.72 8.01
N ASN A 468 -12.02 15.96 9.07
CA ASN A 468 -11.57 14.58 9.18
C ASN A 468 -12.35 13.63 8.25
N SER A 469 -11.65 12.87 7.41
CA SER A 469 -12.27 11.88 6.53
C SER A 469 -12.97 10.72 7.26
N PHE A 470 -12.70 10.55 8.56
CA PHE A 470 -13.31 9.51 9.41
C PHE A 470 -14.49 10.03 10.24
N ALA A 471 -14.86 11.32 10.10
CA ALA A 471 -15.93 11.93 10.88
C ALA A 471 -17.24 11.13 10.87
N ARG A 472 -17.59 10.51 9.73
CA ARG A 472 -18.80 9.69 9.62
C ARG A 472 -18.83 8.50 10.60
N PHE A 473 -17.69 7.88 10.88
CA PHE A 473 -17.61 6.81 11.88
C PHE A 473 -17.83 7.32 13.31
N LEU A 474 -17.49 8.57 13.58
CA LEU A 474 -17.52 9.17 14.90
C LEU A 474 -18.85 9.86 15.22
N GLU A 475 -19.42 10.57 14.24
CA GLU A 475 -20.57 11.46 14.39
C GLU A 475 -21.90 10.81 13.96
N ALA A 476 -21.85 9.93 12.95
CA ALA A 476 -23.04 9.28 12.40
C ALA A 476 -22.76 7.81 12.06
N PRO A 477 -22.37 6.97 13.06
CA PRO A 477 -22.03 5.57 12.82
C PRO A 477 -23.18 4.76 12.21
N GLU A 478 -24.43 5.16 12.45
CA GLU A 478 -25.62 4.51 11.87
C GLU A 478 -25.73 4.69 10.34
N LYS A 479 -24.99 5.62 9.75
CA LYS A 479 -24.91 5.85 8.30
C LYS A 479 -23.80 5.05 7.62
N VAL A 480 -22.95 4.40 8.41
CA VAL A 480 -21.87 3.56 7.89
C VAL A 480 -22.49 2.30 7.27
N GLN A 481 -22.11 2.04 6.01
CA GLN A 481 -22.61 0.92 5.22
C GLN A 481 -21.51 -0.12 5.05
N HIS A 482 -21.34 -1.01 6.02
CA HIS A 482 -20.34 -2.06 6.01
C HIS A 482 -20.43 -2.98 4.79
N PHE A 483 -19.30 -3.41 4.25
CA PHE A 483 -19.19 -4.52 3.31
C PHE A 483 -19.11 -5.84 4.11
N SER A 484 -17.91 -6.39 4.21
CA SER A 484 -17.56 -7.42 5.18
C SER A 484 -16.39 -6.92 6.00
N GLU A 485 -16.18 -7.45 7.20
CA GLU A 485 -15.06 -7.08 8.05
C GLU A 485 -13.71 -7.12 7.28
N ALA A 486 -13.50 -8.18 6.48
CA ALA A 486 -12.28 -8.32 5.69
C ALA A 486 -12.12 -7.22 4.64
N VAL A 487 -13.20 -6.79 3.97
CA VAL A 487 -13.18 -5.72 2.96
C VAL A 487 -13.02 -4.36 3.62
N ASP A 488 -13.73 -4.10 4.72
CA ASP A 488 -13.62 -2.86 5.46
C ASP A 488 -12.19 -2.64 5.98
N ASN A 489 -11.55 -3.70 6.51
CA ASN A 489 -10.16 -3.66 6.93
C ASN A 489 -9.19 -3.35 5.77
N GLU A 490 -9.45 -3.88 4.57
CA GLU A 490 -8.65 -3.55 3.37
C GLU A 490 -8.84 -2.09 2.92
N ILE A 491 -10.07 -1.56 2.98
CA ILE A 491 -10.36 -0.15 2.68
C ILE A 491 -9.63 0.76 3.68
N LEU A 492 -9.70 0.44 4.97
CA LEU A 492 -9.06 1.21 6.04
C LEU A 492 -7.54 1.11 6.01
N ALA A 493 -6.96 -0.02 5.60
CA ALA A 493 -5.52 -0.18 5.45
C ALA A 493 -4.90 0.66 4.32
N CYS A 494 -5.71 1.22 3.43
CA CYS A 494 -5.24 2.08 2.35
C CYS A 494 -4.87 3.47 2.89
N ILE A 495 -3.58 3.80 2.90
CA ILE A 495 -3.05 5.10 3.32
C ILE A 495 -3.14 6.18 2.22
N GLN A 496 -3.79 5.93 1.11
CA GLN A 496 -4.00 6.87 0.00
C GLN A 496 -2.69 7.42 -0.63
N CYS A 497 -1.57 6.72 -0.51
CA CYS A 497 -0.26 7.18 -1.00
C CYS A 497 -0.17 7.37 -2.53
N GLY A 498 -0.93 6.63 -3.33
CA GLY A 498 -0.98 6.80 -4.79
C GLY A 498 0.05 5.98 -5.59
N PHE A 499 0.93 5.18 -4.97
CA PHE A 499 1.90 4.33 -5.71
C PHE A 499 1.24 3.45 -6.76
N CYS A 500 0.01 3.01 -6.52
CA CYS A 500 -0.77 2.20 -7.45
C CYS A 500 -1.19 2.93 -8.74
N ARG A 501 -1.04 4.26 -8.83
CA ARG A 501 -1.31 5.04 -10.06
C ARG A 501 -0.34 4.65 -11.18
N ALA A 502 0.95 4.57 -10.87
CA ALA A 502 2.00 4.29 -11.84
C ALA A 502 1.80 2.97 -12.61
N GLY A 503 1.23 1.95 -11.95
CA GLY A 503 0.99 0.65 -12.56
C GLY A 503 -0.43 0.43 -13.08
N CYS A 504 -1.34 1.40 -12.96
CA CYS A 504 -2.75 1.20 -13.34
C CYS A 504 -2.97 1.43 -14.84
N PRO A 505 -3.34 0.40 -15.64
CA PRO A 505 -3.48 0.55 -17.08
C PRO A 505 -4.60 1.53 -17.46
N THR A 506 -5.73 1.55 -16.76
CA THR A 506 -6.82 2.48 -17.06
C THR A 506 -6.46 3.92 -16.71
N PHE A 507 -5.62 4.16 -15.72
CA PHE A 507 -5.10 5.48 -15.41
C PHE A 507 -4.08 5.95 -16.46
N GLY A 508 -3.21 5.05 -16.95
CA GLY A 508 -2.24 5.36 -17.99
C GLY A 508 -2.87 5.95 -19.26
N GLU A 509 -4.07 5.47 -19.61
CA GLU A 509 -4.80 5.92 -20.82
C GLU A 509 -5.65 7.18 -20.57
N THR A 510 -6.09 7.44 -19.34
CA THR A 510 -7.12 8.46 -19.07
C THR A 510 -6.64 9.62 -18.22
N ALA A 511 -5.62 9.38 -17.38
CA ALA A 511 -5.17 10.27 -16.32
C ALA A 511 -6.27 10.72 -15.33
N LEU A 512 -7.40 9.99 -15.25
CA LEU A 512 -8.53 10.32 -14.38
C LEU A 512 -8.41 9.56 -13.04
N GLU A 513 -8.44 10.28 -11.91
CA GLU A 513 -8.24 9.70 -10.58
C GLU A 513 -9.26 8.60 -10.25
N SER A 514 -10.54 8.78 -10.59
CA SER A 514 -11.59 7.77 -10.40
C SER A 514 -11.35 6.46 -11.18
N LEU A 515 -10.45 6.47 -12.15
CA LEU A 515 -10.08 5.30 -12.95
C LEU A 515 -8.74 4.67 -12.54
N ASN A 516 -8.14 5.10 -11.44
CA ASN A 516 -7.01 4.39 -10.84
C ASN A 516 -7.41 3.63 -9.55
N ALA A 517 -6.50 2.85 -9.03
CA ALA A 517 -6.77 2.04 -7.84
C ALA A 517 -7.00 2.89 -6.59
N LYS A 518 -6.19 3.97 -6.37
CA LYS A 518 -6.35 4.90 -5.25
C LYS A 518 -7.74 5.55 -5.25
N GLY A 519 -8.14 6.12 -6.39
CA GLY A 519 -9.45 6.77 -6.54
C GLY A 519 -10.60 5.78 -6.33
N ARG A 520 -10.51 4.56 -6.88
CA ARG A 520 -11.53 3.52 -6.66
C ARG A 520 -11.63 3.07 -5.20
N VAL A 521 -10.52 2.98 -4.47
CA VAL A 521 -10.56 2.72 -3.02
C VAL A 521 -11.17 3.92 -2.27
N SER A 522 -10.90 5.16 -2.70
CA SER A 522 -11.59 6.34 -2.16
C SER A 522 -13.10 6.26 -2.39
N LEU A 523 -13.55 5.89 -3.59
CA LEU A 523 -14.98 5.67 -3.87
C LEU A 523 -15.58 4.58 -2.97
N ALA A 524 -14.90 3.46 -2.80
CA ALA A 524 -15.34 2.40 -1.88
C ALA A 524 -15.38 2.88 -0.42
N PHE A 525 -14.45 3.73 -0.01
CA PHE A 525 -14.47 4.37 1.30
C PHE A 525 -15.71 5.28 1.46
N HIS A 526 -16.05 6.07 0.43
CA HIS A 526 -17.28 6.88 0.47
C HIS A 526 -18.56 6.04 0.44
N MET A 527 -18.55 4.87 -0.22
CA MET A 527 -19.66 3.89 -0.10
C MET A 527 -19.74 3.32 1.32
N LEU A 528 -18.60 3.00 1.95
CA LEU A 528 -18.53 2.49 3.32
C LEU A 528 -19.06 3.54 4.32
N THR A 529 -18.65 4.79 4.19
CA THR A 529 -19.07 5.87 5.07
C THR A 529 -20.47 6.44 4.79
N GLY A 530 -21.20 5.88 3.81
CA GLY A 530 -22.53 6.36 3.42
C GLY A 530 -22.56 7.75 2.77
N ASN A 531 -21.41 8.20 2.23
CA ASN A 531 -21.31 9.47 1.51
C ASN A 531 -21.52 9.32 -0.01
N LEU A 532 -21.57 8.07 -0.50
CA LEU A 532 -21.74 7.75 -1.92
C LEU A 532 -22.69 6.57 -2.09
N GLU A 533 -23.86 6.84 -2.63
CA GLU A 533 -24.83 5.81 -2.96
C GLU A 533 -24.54 5.12 -4.30
N PRO A 534 -24.93 3.87 -4.48
CA PRO A 534 -24.90 3.18 -5.77
C PRO A 534 -25.59 3.97 -6.88
N SER A 535 -24.94 4.04 -8.05
CA SER A 535 -25.44 4.76 -9.24
C SER A 535 -24.85 4.17 -10.52
N HIS A 536 -25.47 4.47 -11.67
CA HIS A 536 -24.94 4.08 -12.97
C HIS A 536 -23.56 4.71 -13.26
N GLU A 537 -23.33 5.91 -12.77
CA GLU A 537 -22.06 6.59 -12.94
C GLU A 537 -20.96 5.90 -12.11
N LEU A 538 -21.22 5.59 -10.86
CA LEU A 538 -20.32 4.81 -10.01
C LEU A 538 -20.04 3.43 -10.64
N ALA A 539 -21.07 2.76 -11.15
CA ALA A 539 -20.93 1.50 -11.87
C ALA A 539 -19.97 1.65 -13.05
N LYS A 540 -20.14 2.68 -13.88
CA LYS A 540 -19.24 2.97 -15.01
C LYS A 540 -17.77 3.03 -14.56
N ARG A 541 -17.44 3.73 -13.46
CA ARG A 541 -16.07 3.84 -12.94
C ARG A 541 -15.52 2.53 -12.37
N LEU A 542 -16.34 1.78 -11.64
CA LEU A 542 -15.90 0.53 -11.02
C LEU A 542 -15.78 -0.63 -12.02
N TYR A 543 -16.65 -0.70 -13.04
CA TYR A 543 -16.55 -1.75 -14.06
C TYR A 543 -15.44 -1.51 -15.10
N GLN A 544 -14.89 -0.31 -15.17
CA GLN A 544 -13.67 -0.04 -15.93
C GLN A 544 -12.38 -0.56 -15.24
N CYS A 545 -12.47 -1.16 -14.05
CA CYS A 545 -11.34 -1.86 -13.44
C CYS A 545 -11.15 -3.24 -14.05
N MET A 546 -9.95 -3.56 -14.50
CA MET A 546 -9.61 -4.87 -15.07
C MET A 546 -9.37 -5.96 -14.04
N LEU A 547 -9.36 -5.65 -12.73
CA LEU A 547 -9.00 -6.57 -11.64
C LEU A 547 -7.65 -7.30 -11.86
N CYS A 548 -6.70 -6.64 -12.53
CA CYS A 548 -5.42 -7.21 -12.99
C CYS A 548 -4.35 -7.36 -11.90
N LEU A 549 -4.62 -6.90 -10.64
CA LEU A 549 -3.73 -6.94 -9.48
C LEU A 549 -2.43 -6.12 -9.59
N ASN A 550 -2.20 -5.38 -10.68
CA ASN A 550 -0.99 -4.58 -10.83
C ASN A 550 -0.83 -3.53 -9.70
N CYS A 551 -1.95 -2.97 -9.23
CA CYS A 551 -1.96 -2.08 -8.07
C CYS A 551 -1.47 -2.74 -6.78
N ARG A 552 -1.70 -4.04 -6.58
CA ARG A 552 -1.22 -4.79 -5.41
C ARG A 552 0.29 -5.01 -5.46
N SER A 553 0.84 -5.30 -6.64
CA SER A 553 2.29 -5.57 -6.78
C SER A 553 3.17 -4.38 -6.43
N VAL A 554 2.66 -3.15 -6.60
CA VAL A 554 3.36 -1.90 -6.28
C VAL A 554 2.88 -1.26 -4.96
N CYS A 555 1.89 -1.85 -4.30
CA CYS A 555 1.33 -1.31 -3.06
C CYS A 555 2.22 -1.64 -1.86
N PRO A 556 2.79 -0.66 -1.15
CA PRO A 556 3.57 -0.93 0.04
C PRO A 556 2.78 -1.69 1.11
N ALA A 557 1.52 -1.31 1.35
CA ALA A 557 0.62 -1.94 2.31
C ALA A 557 -0.08 -3.21 1.78
N GLN A 558 0.24 -3.68 0.56
CA GLN A 558 -0.33 -4.89 -0.05
C GLN A 558 -1.87 -4.95 -0.03
N VAL A 559 -2.53 -3.79 -0.18
CA VAL A 559 -4.00 -3.67 -0.15
C VAL A 559 -4.63 -4.52 -1.26
N LYS A 560 -5.61 -5.31 -0.92
CA LYS A 560 -6.33 -6.19 -1.85
C LYS A 560 -7.40 -5.40 -2.62
N VAL A 561 -6.96 -4.45 -3.44
CA VAL A 561 -7.86 -3.55 -4.20
C VAL A 561 -8.87 -4.32 -5.04
N SER A 562 -8.48 -5.45 -5.64
CA SER A 562 -9.42 -6.29 -6.41
C SER A 562 -10.61 -6.77 -5.59
N ASP A 563 -10.39 -7.11 -4.32
CA ASP A 563 -11.43 -7.62 -3.43
C ASP A 563 -12.38 -6.49 -3.02
N ILE A 564 -11.81 -5.29 -2.76
CA ILE A 564 -12.59 -4.07 -2.53
C ILE A 564 -13.50 -3.76 -3.74
N ILE A 565 -12.93 -3.76 -4.95
CA ILE A 565 -13.69 -3.44 -6.18
C ILE A 565 -14.76 -4.49 -6.45
N ARG A 566 -14.46 -5.78 -6.23
CA ARG A 566 -15.41 -6.86 -6.40
C ARG A 566 -16.59 -6.70 -5.42
N ALA A 567 -16.31 -6.45 -4.14
CA ALA A 567 -17.35 -6.23 -3.14
C ALA A 567 -18.22 -4.98 -3.46
N ALA A 568 -17.59 -3.92 -3.97
CA ALA A 568 -18.32 -2.73 -4.43
C ALA A 568 -19.23 -3.05 -5.64
N ARG A 569 -18.76 -3.87 -6.60
CA ARG A 569 -19.59 -4.36 -7.72
C ARG A 569 -20.75 -5.23 -7.24
N GLU A 570 -20.52 -6.13 -6.26
CA GLU A 570 -21.56 -6.95 -5.65
C GLU A 570 -22.66 -6.08 -5.03
N ARG A 571 -22.28 -5.02 -4.30
CA ARG A 571 -23.25 -4.04 -3.78
C ARG A 571 -24.02 -3.32 -4.90
N LEU A 572 -23.35 -2.95 -5.99
CA LEU A 572 -24.01 -2.36 -7.17
C LEU A 572 -25.03 -3.31 -7.78
N VAL A 573 -24.67 -4.58 -7.96
CA VAL A 573 -25.59 -5.61 -8.51
C VAL A 573 -26.80 -5.78 -7.61
N THR A 574 -26.61 -5.93 -6.30
CA THR A 574 -27.68 -6.07 -5.30
C THR A 574 -28.63 -4.86 -5.31
N LYS A 575 -28.13 -3.67 -5.65
CA LYS A 575 -28.93 -2.45 -5.76
C LYS A 575 -29.47 -2.18 -7.18
N GLY A 576 -29.33 -3.12 -8.13
CA GLY A 576 -29.87 -3.02 -9.48
C GLY A 576 -29.02 -2.26 -10.49
N TYR A 577 -27.75 -1.94 -10.18
CA TYR A 577 -26.85 -1.18 -11.05
C TYR A 577 -25.87 -2.07 -11.85
N LEU A 578 -26.24 -3.33 -12.12
CA LEU A 578 -25.47 -4.17 -13.06
C LEU A 578 -25.55 -3.56 -14.47
N PRO A 579 -24.40 -3.32 -15.13
CA PRO A 579 -24.43 -2.83 -16.52
C PRO A 579 -25.16 -3.78 -17.47
N GLU A 580 -26.04 -3.24 -18.30
CA GLU A 580 -26.91 -4.00 -19.21
C GLU A 580 -26.14 -4.95 -20.14
N VAL A 581 -24.92 -4.56 -20.53
CA VAL A 581 -24.05 -5.35 -21.42
C VAL A 581 -23.71 -6.74 -20.86
N PHE A 582 -23.76 -6.94 -19.55
CA PHE A 582 -23.44 -8.24 -18.93
C PHE A 582 -24.65 -9.17 -18.80
N LYS A 583 -25.87 -8.64 -18.80
CA LYS A 583 -27.10 -9.44 -18.57
C LYS A 583 -27.27 -10.63 -19.54
N PRO A 584 -27.09 -10.47 -20.86
CA PRO A 584 -27.21 -11.60 -21.79
C PRO A 584 -26.18 -12.71 -21.53
N ALA A 585 -24.91 -12.30 -21.26
CA ALA A 585 -23.85 -13.26 -20.97
C ALA A 585 -24.08 -14.03 -19.67
N LEU A 586 -24.59 -13.36 -18.62
CA LEU A 586 -24.92 -13.98 -17.33
C LEU A 586 -26.09 -14.97 -17.47
N ALA A 587 -27.14 -14.61 -18.19
CA ALA A 587 -28.25 -15.52 -18.47
C ALA A 587 -27.76 -16.76 -19.24
N SER A 588 -26.97 -16.54 -20.29
CA SER A 588 -26.41 -17.63 -21.09
C SER A 588 -25.47 -18.57 -20.32
N MET A 589 -24.80 -18.09 -19.27
CA MET A 589 -24.02 -18.96 -18.38
C MET A 589 -24.87 -20.06 -17.71
N ILE A 590 -26.10 -19.75 -17.41
CA ILE A 590 -27.04 -20.70 -16.80
C ILE A 590 -27.76 -21.54 -17.87
N ASP A 591 -28.31 -20.87 -18.89
CA ASP A 591 -29.18 -21.50 -19.89
C ASP A 591 -28.36 -22.32 -20.92
N ALA A 592 -27.26 -21.72 -21.43
CA ALA A 592 -26.40 -22.32 -22.46
C ALA A 592 -25.03 -22.79 -21.94
N ALA A 593 -24.82 -22.79 -20.62
CA ALA A 593 -23.57 -23.22 -19.97
C ALA A 593 -22.29 -22.49 -20.43
N ASN A 594 -22.42 -21.29 -21.00
CA ASN A 594 -21.29 -20.42 -21.40
C ASN A 594 -21.70 -18.97 -21.51
N PRO A 595 -20.78 -17.99 -21.29
CA PRO A 595 -21.06 -16.56 -21.39
C PRO A 595 -21.03 -16.00 -22.84
N LEU A 596 -20.78 -16.83 -23.84
CA LEU A 596 -20.53 -16.41 -25.23
C LEU A 596 -21.80 -16.46 -26.10
N LEU A 597 -22.96 -16.78 -25.51
CA LEU A 597 -24.24 -16.95 -26.21
C LEU A 597 -24.21 -18.08 -27.26
N ALA A 598 -23.26 -19.01 -27.13
CA ALA A 598 -23.11 -20.10 -28.07
C ALA A 598 -24.06 -21.25 -27.68
N PRO A 599 -24.71 -21.94 -28.66
CA PRO A 599 -25.50 -23.12 -28.38
C PRO A 599 -24.65 -24.23 -27.73
N PRO A 600 -25.09 -24.86 -26.61
CA PRO A 600 -24.32 -25.85 -25.87
C PRO A 600 -23.85 -27.03 -26.74
N GLU A 601 -24.71 -27.51 -27.63
CA GLU A 601 -24.42 -28.61 -28.56
C GLU A 601 -23.27 -28.35 -29.52
N LYS A 602 -22.93 -27.09 -29.79
CA LYS A 602 -21.79 -26.71 -30.62
C LYS A 602 -20.46 -26.83 -29.91
N ARG A 603 -20.45 -27.12 -28.63
CA ARG A 603 -19.20 -27.26 -27.86
C ARG A 603 -18.37 -28.42 -28.40
N SER A 604 -19.00 -29.52 -28.74
CA SER A 604 -18.36 -30.73 -29.25
C SER A 604 -18.00 -30.68 -30.74
N ASP A 605 -18.57 -29.73 -31.51
CA ASP A 605 -18.31 -29.58 -32.94
C ASP A 605 -16.82 -29.32 -33.26
N SER A 606 -16.10 -28.70 -32.36
CA SER A 606 -14.68 -28.36 -32.49
C SER A 606 -13.73 -29.49 -32.04
N TYR A 607 -14.26 -30.63 -31.60
CA TYR A 607 -13.42 -31.71 -31.10
C TYR A 607 -12.87 -32.57 -32.24
N PRO A 608 -11.56 -32.91 -32.24
CA PRO A 608 -11.00 -33.80 -33.21
C PRO A 608 -11.64 -35.19 -33.19
N ALA A 609 -11.62 -35.87 -34.31
CA ALA A 609 -12.07 -37.25 -34.36
C ALA A 609 -11.31 -38.15 -33.39
N GLY A 610 -12.03 -38.99 -32.62
CA GLY A 610 -11.44 -39.85 -31.60
C GLY A 610 -11.19 -39.16 -30.25
N PHE A 611 -11.78 -37.96 -30.01
CA PHE A 611 -11.66 -37.28 -28.74
C PHE A 611 -12.26 -38.11 -27.60
N ARG A 612 -11.58 -38.13 -26.43
CA ARG A 612 -11.93 -39.02 -25.33
C ARG A 612 -13.00 -38.36 -24.44
N LEU A 613 -14.23 -38.80 -24.55
CA LEU A 613 -15.27 -38.39 -23.60
C LEU A 613 -15.05 -39.07 -22.23
N ALA A 614 -15.23 -38.28 -21.16
CA ALA A 614 -15.13 -38.78 -19.80
C ALA A 614 -16.26 -39.80 -19.51
N LYS A 615 -15.93 -40.84 -18.74
CA LYS A 615 -16.88 -41.84 -18.31
C LYS A 615 -17.12 -41.72 -16.81
N PRO A 616 -18.36 -41.66 -16.34
CA PRO A 616 -18.67 -41.56 -14.92
C PRO A 616 -17.93 -42.61 -14.09
N ALA A 617 -17.34 -42.21 -12.97
CA ALA A 617 -16.60 -43.04 -12.02
C ALA A 617 -15.40 -43.87 -12.62
N LYS A 618 -15.02 -43.62 -13.88
CA LYS A 618 -13.93 -44.34 -14.57
C LYS A 618 -12.81 -43.40 -15.04
N THR A 619 -13.11 -42.10 -15.20
CA THR A 619 -12.14 -41.13 -15.70
C THR A 619 -11.42 -40.44 -14.52
N GLU A 620 -10.11 -40.72 -14.39
CA GLU A 620 -9.32 -40.17 -13.27
C GLU A 620 -9.01 -38.68 -13.42
N SER A 621 -8.79 -38.21 -14.64
CA SER A 621 -8.49 -36.80 -14.94
C SER A 621 -9.50 -36.23 -15.93
N ILE A 622 -10.14 -35.12 -15.57
CA ILE A 622 -11.03 -34.38 -16.49
C ILE A 622 -10.27 -33.19 -17.03
N LEU A 623 -10.24 -33.07 -18.36
CA LEU A 623 -9.79 -31.88 -19.08
C LEU A 623 -10.98 -30.94 -19.26
N HIS A 624 -10.99 -29.84 -18.49
CA HIS A 624 -11.92 -28.72 -18.66
C HIS A 624 -11.36 -27.75 -19.69
N LEU A 625 -11.98 -27.68 -20.85
CA LEU A 625 -11.55 -26.82 -21.95
C LEU A 625 -11.89 -25.35 -21.70
N GLY A 626 -13.04 -25.08 -21.08
CA GLY A 626 -13.56 -23.73 -20.85
C GLY A 626 -14.20 -23.13 -22.10
N CYS A 627 -14.95 -22.03 -21.87
CA CYS A 627 -15.80 -21.46 -22.90
C CYS A 627 -15.03 -20.88 -24.10
N VAL A 628 -13.96 -20.11 -23.84
CA VAL A 628 -13.17 -19.48 -24.93
C VAL A 628 -12.49 -20.52 -25.80
N THR A 629 -11.89 -21.53 -25.20
CA THR A 629 -11.22 -22.62 -25.94
C THR A 629 -12.23 -23.43 -26.78
N SER A 630 -13.43 -23.68 -26.22
CA SER A 630 -14.44 -24.49 -26.95
C SER A 630 -15.13 -23.76 -28.09
N PHE A 631 -15.32 -22.42 -27.98
CA PHE A 631 -16.17 -21.69 -28.93
C PHE A 631 -15.46 -20.59 -29.74
N GLN A 632 -14.31 -20.10 -29.29
CA GLN A 632 -13.61 -19.00 -29.95
C GLN A 632 -12.21 -19.39 -30.46
N ASP A 633 -11.39 -20.01 -29.59
CA ASP A 633 -10.01 -20.39 -29.97
C ASP A 633 -9.83 -21.92 -29.95
N VAL A 634 -10.56 -22.56 -30.83
CA VAL A 634 -10.61 -24.03 -30.95
C VAL A 634 -9.24 -24.65 -31.33
N LYS A 635 -8.30 -23.84 -31.86
CA LYS A 635 -6.93 -24.29 -32.21
C LYS A 635 -6.13 -24.74 -30.99
N ILE A 636 -6.50 -24.32 -29.79
CA ILE A 636 -5.89 -24.75 -28.52
C ILE A 636 -6.17 -26.23 -28.27
N ILE A 637 -7.31 -26.76 -28.70
CA ILE A 637 -7.76 -28.14 -28.41
C ILE A 637 -6.73 -29.19 -28.92
N PRO A 638 -6.38 -29.25 -30.22
CA PRO A 638 -5.40 -30.24 -30.69
C PRO A 638 -4.02 -30.05 -30.05
N ALA A 639 -3.64 -28.83 -29.71
CA ALA A 639 -2.36 -28.55 -29.07
C ALA A 639 -2.30 -29.13 -27.64
N VAL A 640 -3.34 -28.93 -26.82
CA VAL A 640 -3.37 -29.49 -25.46
C VAL A 640 -3.46 -30.99 -25.44
N ILE A 641 -4.20 -31.60 -26.39
CA ILE A 641 -4.26 -33.05 -26.55
C ILE A 641 -2.86 -33.60 -26.81
N LYS A 642 -2.15 -33.07 -27.81
CA LYS A 642 -0.80 -33.47 -28.15
C LYS A 642 0.15 -33.39 -26.95
N VAL A 643 0.03 -32.35 -26.12
CA VAL A 643 0.84 -32.20 -24.91
C VAL A 643 0.51 -33.27 -23.86
N LEU A 644 -0.76 -33.53 -23.62
CA LEU A 644 -1.21 -34.52 -22.63
C LEU A 644 -0.86 -35.94 -23.05
N ASP A 645 -1.04 -36.27 -24.34
CA ASP A 645 -0.69 -37.58 -24.90
C ASP A 645 0.83 -37.80 -24.83
N ALA A 646 1.64 -36.79 -25.17
CA ALA A 646 3.10 -36.87 -25.06
C ALA A 646 3.57 -37.01 -23.59
N ALA A 647 2.82 -36.45 -22.65
CA ALA A 647 3.08 -36.58 -21.22
C ALA A 647 2.55 -37.91 -20.61
N GLY A 648 1.89 -38.76 -21.40
CA GLY A 648 1.31 -40.03 -20.96
C GLY A 648 0.16 -39.81 -19.95
N ILE A 649 -0.52 -38.65 -19.97
CA ILE A 649 -1.60 -38.36 -19.07
C ILE A 649 -2.91 -38.84 -19.67
N ASP A 650 -3.57 -39.79 -18.98
CA ASP A 650 -4.91 -40.21 -19.35
C ASP A 650 -5.94 -39.18 -18.88
N TYR A 651 -6.86 -38.79 -19.75
CA TYR A 651 -7.88 -37.76 -19.51
C TYR A 651 -9.17 -38.02 -20.28
N GLY A 652 -10.25 -37.42 -19.86
CA GLY A 652 -11.50 -37.32 -20.61
C GLY A 652 -12.07 -35.92 -20.52
N VAL A 653 -12.88 -35.55 -21.50
CA VAL A 653 -13.61 -34.25 -21.50
C VAL A 653 -15.08 -34.48 -21.22
N LEU A 654 -15.75 -33.47 -20.65
CA LEU A 654 -17.17 -33.57 -20.33
C LEU A 654 -18.09 -33.39 -21.57
N GLY A 655 -17.54 -32.93 -22.70
CA GLY A 655 -18.30 -32.66 -23.91
C GLY A 655 -19.40 -31.62 -23.66
N ASP A 656 -20.58 -31.84 -24.16
CA ASP A 656 -21.73 -30.95 -24.00
C ASP A 656 -22.21 -30.83 -22.55
N LYS A 657 -21.78 -31.73 -21.65
CA LYS A 657 -22.05 -31.63 -20.20
C LYS A 657 -21.13 -30.62 -19.50
N GLU A 658 -20.09 -30.12 -20.15
CA GLU A 658 -19.21 -29.11 -19.56
C GLU A 658 -19.94 -27.79 -19.43
N SER A 659 -20.06 -27.26 -18.21
CA SER A 659 -20.67 -25.98 -17.93
C SER A 659 -19.64 -24.87 -17.65
N CYS A 660 -20.09 -23.62 -17.65
CA CYS A 660 -19.22 -22.48 -17.31
C CYS A 660 -18.76 -22.57 -15.86
N CYS A 661 -17.49 -22.20 -15.62
CA CYS A 661 -16.94 -22.13 -14.26
C CYS A 661 -17.50 -20.99 -13.40
N GLY A 662 -18.30 -20.08 -13.97
CA GLY A 662 -18.88 -18.96 -13.19
C GLY A 662 -17.98 -17.73 -13.07
N TYR A 663 -16.74 -17.75 -13.55
CA TYR A 663 -15.76 -16.69 -13.27
C TYR A 663 -16.22 -15.29 -13.70
N LEU A 664 -16.92 -15.13 -14.82
CA LEU A 664 -17.46 -13.83 -15.26
C LEU A 664 -18.45 -13.27 -14.22
N ALA A 665 -19.37 -14.09 -13.74
CA ALA A 665 -20.35 -13.67 -12.73
C ALA A 665 -19.65 -13.19 -11.45
N TYR A 666 -18.62 -13.92 -10.98
CA TYR A 666 -17.80 -13.50 -9.86
C TYR A 666 -17.10 -12.15 -10.12
N LEU A 667 -16.51 -11.94 -11.30
CA LEU A 667 -15.80 -10.69 -11.64
C LEU A 667 -16.73 -9.47 -11.69
N VAL A 668 -17.98 -9.68 -12.15
CA VAL A 668 -18.95 -8.57 -12.22
C VAL A 668 -19.75 -8.40 -10.91
N GLY A 669 -19.59 -9.29 -9.94
CA GLY A 669 -20.22 -9.20 -8.62
C GLY A 669 -21.63 -9.80 -8.57
N ASP A 670 -22.06 -10.55 -9.59
CA ASP A 670 -23.32 -11.29 -9.57
C ASP A 670 -23.11 -12.66 -8.90
N MET A 671 -23.20 -12.65 -7.57
CA MET A 671 -22.93 -13.84 -6.76
C MET A 671 -24.03 -14.88 -6.84
N ASP A 672 -25.28 -14.50 -7.17
CA ASP A 672 -26.37 -15.44 -7.41
C ASP A 672 -26.10 -16.29 -8.67
N THR A 673 -25.79 -15.63 -9.78
CA THR A 673 -25.41 -16.34 -11.02
C THR A 673 -24.12 -17.16 -10.83
N PHE A 674 -23.13 -16.63 -10.07
CA PHE A 674 -21.92 -17.39 -9.75
C PHE A 674 -22.24 -18.68 -8.97
N GLY A 675 -23.07 -18.59 -7.92
CA GLY A 675 -23.48 -19.75 -7.12
C GLY A 675 -24.21 -20.81 -7.97
N LYS A 676 -25.17 -20.39 -8.80
CA LYS A 676 -25.90 -21.31 -9.71
C LYS A 676 -24.95 -22.01 -10.71
N ALA A 677 -24.00 -21.28 -11.29
CA ALA A 677 -23.01 -21.86 -12.22
C ALA A 677 -22.09 -22.85 -11.50
N MET A 678 -21.64 -22.52 -10.30
CA MET A 678 -20.82 -23.38 -9.44
C MET A 678 -21.58 -24.67 -9.08
N ASP A 679 -22.81 -24.58 -8.59
CA ASP A 679 -23.63 -25.75 -8.21
C ASP A 679 -23.85 -26.69 -9.39
N LYS A 680 -24.16 -26.14 -10.57
CA LYS A 680 -24.30 -26.90 -11.81
C LYS A 680 -23.02 -27.65 -12.16
N TYR A 681 -21.86 -26.97 -12.07
CA TYR A 681 -20.57 -27.57 -12.41
C TYR A 681 -20.13 -28.62 -11.37
N VAL A 682 -20.27 -28.31 -10.07
CA VAL A 682 -19.95 -29.24 -8.98
C VAL A 682 -20.82 -30.49 -9.05
N SER A 683 -22.14 -30.36 -9.35
CA SER A 683 -23.03 -31.50 -9.54
C SER A 683 -22.59 -32.41 -10.70
N CYS A 684 -22.16 -31.81 -11.81
CA CYS A 684 -21.58 -32.54 -12.92
C CYS A 684 -20.27 -33.26 -12.51
N LEU A 685 -19.35 -32.60 -11.81
CA LEU A 685 -18.12 -33.25 -11.34
C LEU A 685 -18.37 -34.39 -10.36
N LYS A 686 -19.38 -34.31 -9.51
CA LYS A 686 -19.78 -35.42 -8.58
C LYS A 686 -20.17 -36.70 -9.33
N GLU A 687 -20.86 -36.57 -10.47
CA GLU A 687 -21.20 -37.73 -11.34
C GLU A 687 -19.92 -38.43 -11.83
N TYR A 688 -18.87 -37.69 -12.15
CA TYR A 688 -17.64 -38.25 -12.71
C TYR A 688 -16.58 -38.60 -11.65
N SER A 689 -16.63 -37.97 -10.48
CA SER A 689 -15.72 -38.18 -9.34
C SER A 689 -14.23 -38.18 -9.73
N PRO A 690 -13.72 -37.16 -10.49
CA PRO A 690 -12.33 -37.16 -10.95
C PRO A 690 -11.36 -36.90 -9.80
N ARG A 691 -10.16 -37.48 -9.87
CA ARG A 691 -9.05 -37.15 -8.96
C ARG A 691 -8.32 -35.86 -9.36
N ARG A 692 -8.36 -35.51 -10.65
CA ARG A 692 -7.69 -34.34 -11.22
C ARG A 692 -8.59 -33.55 -12.15
N LEU A 693 -8.52 -32.26 -12.06
CA LEU A 693 -9.12 -31.32 -13.02
C LEU A 693 -7.99 -30.56 -13.73
N ILE A 694 -7.89 -30.72 -15.03
CA ILE A 694 -6.91 -30.05 -15.89
C ILE A 694 -7.65 -28.96 -16.66
N THR A 695 -7.12 -27.76 -16.75
CA THR A 695 -7.75 -26.69 -17.54
C THR A 695 -6.74 -25.87 -18.31
N THR A 696 -7.14 -25.39 -19.48
CA THR A 696 -6.37 -24.48 -20.35
C THR A 696 -6.59 -23.00 -20.01
N CYS A 697 -7.57 -22.71 -19.14
CA CYS A 697 -7.97 -21.34 -18.83
C CYS A 697 -7.54 -20.94 -17.42
N ALA A 698 -6.72 -19.87 -17.32
CA ALA A 698 -6.28 -19.33 -16.02
C ALA A 698 -7.46 -18.84 -15.14
N GLY A 699 -8.53 -18.29 -15.74
CA GLY A 699 -9.73 -17.89 -15.02
C GLY A 699 -10.46 -19.08 -14.41
N CYS A 700 -10.62 -20.18 -15.17
CA CYS A 700 -11.22 -21.41 -14.68
C CYS A 700 -10.35 -22.05 -13.58
N LEU A 701 -9.01 -22.07 -13.77
CA LEU A 701 -8.10 -22.55 -12.72
C LEU A 701 -8.24 -21.78 -11.43
N LYS A 702 -8.26 -20.44 -11.50
CA LYS A 702 -8.48 -19.58 -10.33
C LYS A 702 -9.83 -19.90 -9.66
N THR A 703 -10.87 -20.09 -10.44
CA THR A 703 -12.21 -20.40 -9.92
C THR A 703 -12.22 -21.73 -9.17
N PHE A 704 -11.71 -22.78 -9.78
CA PHE A 704 -11.72 -24.12 -9.17
C PHE A 704 -10.81 -24.22 -7.95
N ARG A 705 -9.62 -23.59 -7.99
CA ARG A 705 -8.62 -23.67 -6.92
C ARG A 705 -8.94 -22.75 -5.75
N ASP A 706 -9.31 -21.49 -6.06
CA ASP A 706 -9.36 -20.42 -5.06
C ASP A 706 -10.80 -20.03 -4.65
N LEU A 707 -11.79 -20.14 -5.57
CA LEU A 707 -13.14 -19.63 -5.32
C LEU A 707 -14.12 -20.73 -4.89
N TYR A 708 -14.20 -21.84 -5.59
CA TYR A 708 -15.11 -22.93 -5.24
C TYR A 708 -14.94 -23.43 -3.80
N PRO A 709 -13.73 -23.59 -3.26
CA PRO A 709 -13.54 -23.97 -1.87
C PRO A 709 -14.16 -22.99 -0.85
N HIS A 710 -14.25 -21.70 -1.19
CA HIS A 710 -14.80 -20.67 -0.32
C HIS A 710 -16.32 -20.52 -0.43
N TYR A 711 -16.91 -20.94 -1.55
CA TYR A 711 -18.33 -20.78 -1.86
C TYR A 711 -19.07 -22.12 -2.01
N GLY A 712 -18.36 -23.25 -1.86
CA GLY A 712 -18.96 -24.59 -1.91
C GLY A 712 -19.83 -24.90 -0.68
N PRO A 713 -20.66 -25.95 -0.72
CA PRO A 713 -21.54 -26.30 0.38
C PRO A 713 -20.76 -26.44 1.68
N ASP A 714 -21.28 -25.85 2.75
CA ASP A 714 -20.71 -25.69 4.07
C ASP A 714 -20.15 -26.99 4.67
N ALA A 715 -18.90 -27.29 4.41
CA ALA A 715 -18.17 -28.10 5.36
C ALA A 715 -17.96 -27.21 6.60
N PRO A 716 -18.42 -27.61 7.81
CA PRO A 716 -18.25 -26.79 8.98
C PRO A 716 -16.78 -26.44 9.17
N PRO A 717 -16.45 -25.20 9.62
CA PRO A 717 -15.08 -24.81 9.85
C PRO A 717 -14.41 -25.81 10.77
N LEU A 718 -13.22 -26.29 10.39
CA LEU A 718 -12.45 -27.30 11.12
C LEU A 718 -11.22 -26.64 11.72
N LYS A 719 -11.14 -26.58 13.02
CA LYS A 719 -9.97 -26.08 13.73
C LYS A 719 -8.92 -27.17 13.89
N VAL A 720 -7.82 -27.03 13.20
CA VAL A 720 -6.76 -28.04 13.10
C VAL A 720 -5.51 -27.58 13.80
N VAL A 721 -4.92 -28.42 14.65
CA VAL A 721 -3.59 -28.19 15.20
C VAL A 721 -2.60 -29.21 14.60
N TYR A 722 -1.44 -28.70 14.15
CA TYR A 722 -0.40 -29.55 13.53
C TYR A 722 0.71 -29.90 14.52
N HIS A 723 1.02 -31.19 14.62
CA HIS A 723 2.17 -31.70 15.37
C HIS A 723 3.34 -31.93 14.44
N ASP A 724 4.46 -31.28 14.71
CA ASP A 724 5.73 -31.47 14.02
C ASP A 724 6.39 -32.82 14.40
N PRO A 725 6.46 -33.81 13.51
CA PRO A 725 7.19 -35.05 13.78
C PRO A 725 8.69 -34.77 13.91
N CYS A 726 9.36 -35.43 14.87
CA CYS A 726 10.78 -35.19 15.11
C CYS A 726 11.66 -35.46 13.87
N ASP A 727 11.37 -36.56 13.14
CA ASP A 727 12.16 -36.91 11.96
C ASP A 727 12.00 -35.90 10.83
N MET A 728 10.77 -35.47 10.55
CA MET A 728 10.51 -34.47 9.50
C MET A 728 11.02 -33.08 9.92
N GLY A 729 10.76 -32.68 11.18
CA GLY A 729 11.15 -31.36 11.69
C GLY A 729 12.61 -31.29 12.10
N ARG A 730 12.98 -31.81 13.29
CA ARG A 730 14.32 -31.63 13.86
C ARG A 730 15.44 -32.31 13.07
N HIS A 731 15.17 -33.49 12.46
CA HIS A 731 16.20 -34.21 11.69
C HIS A 731 16.35 -33.69 10.25
N MET A 732 15.27 -33.29 9.60
CA MET A 732 15.29 -32.86 8.18
C MET A 732 15.01 -31.36 7.97
N GLY A 733 14.67 -30.59 9.01
CA GLY A 733 14.38 -29.14 8.88
C GLY A 733 13.05 -28.79 8.17
N VAL A 734 12.16 -29.76 7.94
CA VAL A 734 10.92 -29.58 7.18
C VAL A 734 9.77 -29.21 8.09
N TYR A 735 9.41 -27.93 8.13
CA TYR A 735 8.35 -27.38 8.99
C TYR A 735 7.19 -26.75 8.22
N GLU A 736 7.47 -25.97 7.19
CA GLU A 736 6.45 -25.18 6.48
C GLU A 736 5.63 -25.96 5.43
N PRO A 737 6.18 -26.90 4.65
CA PRO A 737 5.41 -27.62 3.65
C PRO A 737 4.12 -28.26 4.18
N PRO A 738 4.10 -28.98 5.32
CA PRO A 738 2.85 -29.51 5.88
C PRO A 738 1.86 -28.42 6.28
N ARG A 739 2.34 -27.30 6.82
CA ARG A 739 1.51 -26.14 7.17
C ARG A 739 0.88 -25.49 5.95
N ASN A 740 1.65 -25.36 4.86
CA ASN A 740 1.15 -24.83 3.60
C ASN A 740 0.04 -25.70 3.00
N VAL A 741 0.18 -27.03 3.11
CA VAL A 741 -0.86 -27.98 2.71
C VAL A 741 -2.12 -27.76 3.53
N ILE A 742 -2.01 -27.69 4.86
CA ILE A 742 -3.19 -27.50 5.75
C ILE A 742 -3.86 -26.15 5.51
N LYS A 743 -3.08 -25.07 5.36
CA LYS A 743 -3.60 -23.72 5.08
C LYS A 743 -4.27 -23.58 3.71
N ALA A 744 -3.94 -24.46 2.76
CA ALA A 744 -4.55 -24.49 1.44
C ALA A 744 -5.89 -25.23 1.40
N LEU A 745 -6.28 -25.92 2.48
CA LEU A 745 -7.54 -26.68 2.55
C LEU A 745 -8.74 -25.74 2.82
N PRO A 746 -9.89 -25.99 2.18
CA PRO A 746 -11.09 -25.17 2.39
C PRO A 746 -11.64 -25.33 3.81
N ASN A 747 -12.09 -24.23 4.41
CA ASN A 747 -12.71 -24.19 5.73
C ASN A 747 -11.87 -24.89 6.82
N VAL A 748 -10.54 -24.71 6.79
CA VAL A 748 -9.61 -25.21 7.80
C VAL A 748 -8.85 -24.05 8.41
N GLU A 749 -8.96 -23.88 9.74
CA GLU A 749 -8.18 -22.96 10.54
C GLU A 749 -6.99 -23.71 11.15
N LEU A 750 -5.77 -23.36 10.78
CA LEU A 750 -4.56 -23.92 11.40
C LEU A 750 -4.22 -23.14 12.67
N VAL A 751 -4.32 -23.81 13.82
CA VAL A 751 -3.86 -23.33 15.12
C VAL A 751 -2.50 -23.91 15.44
N GLU A 752 -1.60 -23.12 15.99
CA GLU A 752 -0.26 -23.55 16.36
C GLU A 752 -0.16 -23.90 17.83
N PHE A 753 0.56 -24.96 18.15
CA PHE A 753 0.98 -25.16 19.53
C PHE A 753 1.90 -24.03 20.01
N PRO A 754 1.89 -23.64 21.30
CA PRO A 754 2.85 -22.68 21.84
C PRO A 754 4.31 -23.10 21.62
N LEU A 755 4.59 -24.41 21.73
CA LEU A 755 5.87 -25.02 21.37
C LEU A 755 5.70 -25.84 20.10
N ASN A 756 6.15 -25.31 18.97
CA ASN A 756 6.05 -25.89 17.64
C ASN A 756 7.41 -25.88 16.91
N ARG A 757 7.47 -26.39 15.70
CA ARG A 757 8.69 -26.50 14.89
C ARG A 757 9.82 -27.17 15.64
N ALA A 758 11.00 -26.56 15.75
CA ALA A 758 12.16 -27.12 16.45
C ALA A 758 11.90 -27.35 17.95
N LEU A 759 11.01 -26.55 18.57
CA LEU A 759 10.63 -26.66 19.98
C LEU A 759 9.44 -27.60 20.23
N ALA A 760 8.92 -28.26 19.20
CA ALA A 760 7.79 -29.17 19.34
C ALA A 760 8.03 -30.24 20.40
N LYS A 761 7.08 -30.43 21.32
CA LYS A 761 7.14 -31.56 22.29
C LYS A 761 6.93 -32.88 21.56
N CYS A 762 7.54 -33.97 22.07
CA CYS A 762 7.45 -35.31 21.51
C CYS A 762 6.02 -35.88 21.60
N CYS A 763 5.68 -36.76 20.65
CA CYS A 763 4.45 -37.58 20.68
C CYS A 763 4.54 -38.82 21.56
N GLY A 764 5.73 -39.14 22.11
CA GLY A 764 5.99 -40.36 22.86
C GLY A 764 6.27 -41.61 22.02
N GLY A 765 6.10 -41.54 20.70
CA GLY A 765 6.18 -42.71 19.82
C GLY A 765 7.56 -43.05 19.24
N GLY A 766 8.57 -42.17 19.45
CA GLY A 766 9.89 -42.30 18.86
C GLY A 766 10.92 -43.09 19.70
N GLY A 767 12.09 -43.36 19.05
CA GLY A 767 13.27 -43.87 19.74
C GLY A 767 13.12 -45.27 20.36
N GLY A 768 12.15 -46.08 19.97
CA GLY A 768 11.88 -47.38 20.55
C GLY A 768 11.22 -47.35 21.95
N MET A 769 10.94 -46.15 22.51
CA MET A 769 10.37 -45.93 23.82
C MET A 769 9.07 -46.72 24.06
N LYS A 770 8.24 -46.78 23.04
CA LYS A 770 6.95 -47.48 23.10
C LYS A 770 7.08 -48.99 23.32
N GLY A 771 8.15 -49.58 22.87
CA GLY A 771 8.48 -50.98 23.12
C GLY A 771 9.21 -51.23 24.44
N TYR A 772 9.89 -50.17 24.95
CA TYR A 772 10.67 -50.25 26.19
C TYR A 772 9.87 -49.86 27.45
N ASP A 773 9.16 -48.73 27.36
CA ASP A 773 8.29 -48.19 28.41
C ASP A 773 7.04 -47.57 27.81
N ASN A 774 6.01 -48.37 27.63
CA ASN A 774 4.77 -47.98 26.98
C ASN A 774 3.92 -47.03 27.85
N GLU A 775 4.07 -47.09 29.17
CA GLU A 775 3.33 -46.20 30.07
C GLU A 775 3.87 -44.78 29.99
N LEU A 776 5.17 -44.61 30.13
CA LEU A 776 5.84 -43.32 29.98
C LEU A 776 5.64 -42.72 28.58
N ALA A 777 5.75 -43.54 27.52
CA ALA A 777 5.46 -43.14 26.14
C ALA A 777 4.01 -42.64 26.00
N GLY A 778 3.06 -43.32 26.61
CA GLY A 778 1.62 -42.95 26.62
C GLY A 778 1.38 -41.65 27.37
N ASP A 779 2.02 -41.39 28.51
CA ASP A 779 1.86 -40.15 29.27
C ASP A 779 2.45 -38.94 28.56
N ILE A 780 3.58 -39.08 27.86
CA ILE A 780 4.18 -38.05 27.02
C ILE A 780 3.21 -37.67 25.88
N GLY A 781 2.67 -38.66 25.16
CA GLY A 781 1.69 -38.45 24.10
C GLY A 781 0.40 -37.81 24.61
N TYR A 782 -0.07 -38.23 25.78
CA TYR A 782 -1.27 -37.67 26.36
C TYR A 782 -1.14 -36.18 26.74
N LYS A 783 -0.01 -35.77 27.35
CA LYS A 783 0.26 -34.34 27.65
C LYS A 783 0.27 -33.47 26.38
N ARG A 784 0.78 -34.00 25.27
CA ARG A 784 0.77 -33.29 23.99
C ARG A 784 -0.64 -33.18 23.39
N LEU A 785 -1.43 -34.27 23.46
CA LEU A 785 -2.82 -34.26 23.01
C LEU A 785 -3.68 -33.34 23.87
N ALA A 786 -3.51 -33.35 25.21
CA ALA A 786 -4.23 -32.44 26.11
C ALA A 786 -4.03 -30.98 25.71
N SER A 787 -2.79 -30.58 25.37
CA SER A 787 -2.51 -29.23 24.85
C SER A 787 -3.26 -28.93 23.55
N ALA A 788 -3.55 -29.90 22.70
CA ALA A 788 -4.37 -29.72 21.51
C ALA A 788 -5.86 -29.49 21.85
N ILE A 789 -6.35 -30.20 22.87
CA ILE A 789 -7.72 -30.02 23.38
C ILE A 789 -7.87 -28.62 24.00
N ASP A 790 -6.89 -28.16 24.80
CA ASP A 790 -6.88 -26.86 25.45
C ASP A 790 -6.88 -25.69 24.44
N LEU A 791 -6.30 -25.91 23.25
CA LEU A 791 -6.37 -24.97 22.13
C LEU A 791 -7.73 -24.94 21.42
N GLY A 792 -8.68 -25.80 21.85
CA GLY A 792 -9.98 -25.90 21.21
C GLY A 792 -9.92 -26.48 19.80
N ALA A 793 -8.92 -27.30 19.47
CA ALA A 793 -8.81 -27.90 18.15
C ALA A 793 -9.77 -29.08 17.97
N ASP A 794 -10.41 -29.15 16.79
CA ASP A 794 -11.26 -30.29 16.42
C ASP A 794 -10.46 -31.51 15.99
N VAL A 795 -9.27 -31.24 15.41
CA VAL A 795 -8.38 -32.27 14.88
C VAL A 795 -6.91 -31.99 15.22
N LEU A 796 -6.24 -33.01 15.70
CA LEU A 796 -4.77 -33.05 15.81
C LEU A 796 -4.21 -33.79 14.59
N VAL A 797 -3.42 -33.10 13.79
CA VAL A 797 -2.84 -33.63 12.56
C VAL A 797 -1.33 -33.82 12.69
N SER A 798 -0.82 -34.89 12.14
CA SER A 798 0.60 -35.16 12.00
C SER A 798 0.91 -35.81 10.65
N ALA A 799 2.07 -35.54 10.09
CA ALA A 799 2.59 -36.19 8.89
C ALA A 799 3.48 -37.41 9.23
N CYS A 800 3.13 -38.13 10.28
CA CYS A 800 3.89 -39.31 10.73
C CYS A 800 2.95 -40.39 11.32
N PRO A 801 2.91 -41.60 10.74
CA PRO A 801 2.04 -42.67 11.23
C PRO A 801 2.32 -43.10 12.69
N SER A 802 3.57 -43.07 13.13
CA SER A 802 3.95 -43.37 14.52
C SER A 802 3.41 -42.34 15.50
N CYS A 803 3.50 -41.04 15.16
CA CYS A 803 2.89 -39.97 15.96
C CYS A 803 1.37 -40.10 15.98
N LYS A 804 0.72 -40.35 14.86
CA LYS A 804 -0.73 -40.61 14.78
C LYS A 804 -1.14 -41.78 15.68
N GLY A 805 -0.39 -42.89 15.64
CA GLY A 805 -0.64 -44.06 16.47
C GLY A 805 -0.56 -43.75 17.99
N SER A 806 0.41 -42.94 18.43
CA SER A 806 0.55 -42.49 19.81
C SER A 806 -0.59 -41.57 20.22
N PHE A 807 -0.97 -40.63 19.38
CA PHE A 807 -2.08 -39.74 19.66
C PHE A 807 -3.46 -40.43 19.63
N ASN A 808 -3.66 -41.46 18.83
CA ASN A 808 -4.90 -42.26 18.89
C ASN A 808 -5.07 -42.97 20.24
N GLN A 809 -3.99 -43.49 20.83
CA GLN A 809 -4.00 -44.09 22.18
C GLN A 809 -4.28 -42.99 23.23
N ALA A 810 -3.63 -41.83 23.12
CA ALA A 810 -3.84 -40.69 23.97
C ALA A 810 -5.29 -40.16 23.89
N ALA A 811 -5.89 -40.11 22.70
CA ALA A 811 -7.26 -39.69 22.49
C ALA A 811 -8.30 -40.68 23.08
N ALA A 812 -7.99 -41.97 23.05
CA ALA A 812 -8.82 -42.99 23.72
C ALA A 812 -8.76 -42.83 25.26
N LYS A 813 -7.59 -42.59 25.83
CA LYS A 813 -7.41 -42.25 27.24
C LYS A 813 -8.17 -40.98 27.65
N ALA A 814 -8.04 -39.87 26.88
CA ALA A 814 -8.73 -38.62 27.15
C ALA A 814 -10.27 -38.76 27.14
N ARG A 815 -10.83 -39.58 26.21
CA ARG A 815 -12.27 -39.90 26.15
C ARG A 815 -12.74 -40.68 27.36
N LYS A 816 -11.95 -41.68 27.80
CA LYS A 816 -12.25 -42.47 29.00
C LYS A 816 -12.26 -41.63 30.26
N GLU A 817 -11.32 -40.66 30.36
CA GLU A 817 -11.21 -39.73 31.47
C GLU A 817 -12.19 -38.54 31.41
N LYS A 818 -13.03 -38.45 30.37
CA LYS A 818 -13.97 -37.33 30.12
C LYS A 818 -13.31 -35.97 30.00
N LYS A 819 -12.03 -35.91 29.59
CA LYS A 819 -11.24 -34.67 29.48
C LYS A 819 -11.28 -33.99 28.10
N GLY A 820 -12.14 -34.48 27.19
CA GLY A 820 -12.38 -33.89 25.88
C GLY A 820 -12.42 -34.91 24.75
N LYS A 821 -12.86 -34.45 23.58
CA LYS A 821 -12.88 -35.23 22.32
C LYS A 821 -12.10 -34.46 21.28
N ILE A 822 -11.12 -35.10 20.66
CA ILE A 822 -10.37 -34.58 19.52
C ILE A 822 -10.16 -35.73 18.52
N ARG A 823 -10.30 -35.44 17.24
CA ARG A 823 -9.96 -36.41 16.18
C ARG A 823 -8.45 -36.35 15.95
N VAL A 824 -7.87 -37.50 15.63
CA VAL A 824 -6.45 -37.58 15.24
C VAL A 824 -6.39 -38.06 13.81
N MET A 825 -5.73 -37.31 12.95
CA MET A 825 -5.65 -37.60 11.51
C MET A 825 -4.19 -37.55 11.04
N ASP A 826 -3.88 -38.36 10.05
CA ASP A 826 -2.72 -38.11 9.21
C ASP A 826 -3.04 -36.91 8.27
N ILE A 827 -1.99 -36.19 7.85
CA ILE A 827 -2.17 -35.03 6.95
C ILE A 827 -2.87 -35.44 5.64
N THR A 828 -2.61 -36.64 5.13
CA THR A 828 -3.26 -37.16 3.92
C THR A 828 -4.74 -37.44 4.13
N GLU A 829 -5.14 -37.93 5.31
CA GLU A 829 -6.54 -38.12 5.68
C GLU A 829 -7.29 -36.81 5.84
N LEU A 830 -6.64 -35.78 6.42
CA LEU A 830 -7.20 -34.43 6.49
C LEU A 830 -7.44 -33.89 5.09
N VAL A 831 -6.43 -33.97 4.21
CA VAL A 831 -6.54 -33.54 2.81
C VAL A 831 -7.69 -34.27 2.13
N ALA A 832 -7.74 -35.61 2.20
CA ALA A 832 -8.80 -36.40 1.60
C ALA A 832 -10.21 -36.02 2.12
N SER A 833 -10.35 -35.74 3.42
CA SER A 833 -11.62 -35.32 4.02
C SER A 833 -12.12 -33.94 3.57
N ARG A 834 -11.26 -33.14 2.92
CA ARG A 834 -11.57 -31.79 2.43
C ARG A 834 -11.55 -31.67 0.91
N LEU A 835 -11.18 -32.75 0.22
CA LEU A 835 -11.27 -32.87 -1.24
C LEU A 835 -12.55 -33.60 -1.67
N ALA A 836 -13.34 -34.13 -0.72
CA ALA A 836 -14.53 -34.92 -0.97
C ALA A 836 -15.78 -34.05 -1.18
#